data_96bbf5470901b881252f482e49f2f5c6
#
_entry.id   96bbf5470901b881252f482e49f2f5c6
#
_cell.length_a   1.000
_cell.length_b   1.000
_cell.length_c   1.000
_cell.angle_alpha   90.00
_cell.angle_beta   90.00
_cell.angle_gamma   90.00
#
_symmetry.space_group_name_H-M   'P 1'
#
loop_
_entity.id
_entity.type
_entity.pdbx_description
1 polymer ?
#
loop_
_entity_poly.entity_id
_entity_poly.type
_entity_poly.pdbx_seq_one_letter_code
_entity_poly.pdbx_strand_id
1 'polypeptide(L)'
;MSKEYSCDLCKKVFNQKIDFTRHKNKKSPCITLKEMENINKEKELKSDNKTILINVFKSCLNILRDNEGLTGEKALRNLSYLLILKLIEPHIGKEIDIDNYKYNFEDYFEKENVEHNKKRLLEIIRFSNLSKEKDDDIPNLMKFAWDIILSKHPTTKNIFLKNKGFDIQHKTSYVKIIKKLVSLDLSKTEYDVLGNSYEEVIQDIMTGKVLGQYFTQPLVKKMMIRLIEPKIYEDGKIESCGDPTMGTGGFLITYLQNIMEQAKNKNIKLDWNFIKNEGLYGKELEPDTYQLAVSNMLISTGHMFEKLDRGDSIREPITRKFDNILANPPFGIKGLKYDDFKSELKNEYVPIKTDNAVSLFIQAIIYMLKINGKCAVVLPDGQDLFSKTNNTLINVREYLMKTCDLKEVIYLPSGIFSYTSIKTCVFYFIKKKEGKDILETKIKVSKTQKETGREYKFTKTLQTSKVKFYDCNPYEDIKNLLVEVPIEKIVNNSYALNYTDYIKDDKEEEQYEEGIIIKSISEICKFLPKSKRNAKYGNKEGEYPFFKSSIKVNSYVDEPDYFEESLIIGDGGEPNINYGTKFSTSDHCYVLQNKNKILFNLKYIYYYLFHNLEMMKKFYTGVAIKNISKSNIESIKIPVPSFEHQKEIVKYLDFIYAKANKTSNEKIMELKKLNKFCLNNQKIFGNNEIKKIFEIAEINNGKRIVKNKVENGEYPVLGGGGFTSFKTNEYSREGKTCKISREGMSLHNCVMLLNEKYYLNSQAFTIKSKNEKIIINEYLWYYLNNNKEQVFKCGRGTAQKAIDIEEFKMINVYVPSIEYQKEIIKYCENNDKLIKKLEKEIENNKKQAQEFITNIIKSNLKEE
;
A
#
# COMPACT_ATOMS: atom_id res chain seq x y z
N MET A 1 20.94 18.93 42.58
CA MET A 1 20.98 17.46 42.40
C MET A 1 19.56 16.98 42.08
N SER A 2 19.31 16.58 40.85
CA SER A 2 18.03 15.98 40.46
C SER A 2 17.86 14.60 41.12
N LYS A 3 16.78 14.38 41.87
CA LYS A 3 16.47 13.10 42.48
C LYS A 3 16.12 12.11 41.34
N GLU A 4 16.95 11.08 41.16
CA GLU A 4 16.67 9.96 40.29
C GLU A 4 15.78 8.93 41.00
N TYR A 5 14.80 8.39 40.29
CA TYR A 5 13.90 7.36 40.78
C TYR A 5 14.13 6.07 39.99
N SER A 6 14.49 4.97 40.65
CA SER A 6 14.75 3.70 39.96
C SER A 6 13.71 2.63 40.33
N CYS A 7 13.38 1.77 39.38
CA CYS A 7 12.52 0.60 39.62
C CYS A 7 13.36 -0.58 40.12
N ASP A 8 13.02 -1.11 41.30
CA ASP A 8 13.76 -2.21 41.93
C ASP A 8 13.75 -3.50 41.11
N LEU A 9 12.69 -3.72 40.31
CA LEU A 9 12.51 -4.92 39.47
C LEU A 9 13.30 -4.84 38.15
N CYS A 10 13.04 -3.83 37.31
CA CYS A 10 13.66 -3.70 35.98
C CYS A 10 14.85 -2.75 35.91
N LYS A 11 15.25 -2.15 37.06
CA LYS A 11 16.37 -1.17 37.21
C LYS A 11 16.30 0.07 36.31
N LYS A 12 15.15 0.34 35.65
CA LYS A 12 14.96 1.53 34.83
C LYS A 12 14.95 2.79 35.69
N VAL A 13 15.74 3.79 35.29
CA VAL A 13 15.88 5.07 35.98
C VAL A 13 14.96 6.12 35.35
N PHE A 14 14.36 6.96 36.17
CA PHE A 14 13.43 8.05 35.79
C PHE A 14 13.87 9.36 36.43
N ASN A 15 13.92 10.41 35.65
CA ASN A 15 14.31 11.75 36.11
C ASN A 15 13.13 12.51 36.76
N GLN A 16 11.89 12.01 36.60
CA GLN A 16 10.70 12.61 37.17
C GLN A 16 9.88 11.58 37.97
N LYS A 17 9.39 12.00 39.14
CA LYS A 17 8.57 11.18 40.04
C LYS A 17 7.26 10.71 39.36
N ILE A 18 6.68 11.51 38.49
CA ILE A 18 5.42 11.23 37.81
C ILE A 18 5.58 10.05 36.83
N ASP A 19 6.70 9.97 36.12
CA ASP A 19 6.98 8.87 35.17
C ASP A 19 7.30 7.56 35.90
N PHE A 20 7.99 7.63 37.02
CA PHE A 20 8.22 6.48 37.91
C PHE A 20 6.91 5.97 38.50
N THR A 21 5.99 6.85 38.90
CA THR A 21 4.66 6.46 39.40
C THR A 21 3.81 5.84 38.28
N ARG A 22 3.83 6.39 37.06
CA ARG A 22 3.18 5.80 35.88
C ARG A 22 3.77 4.43 35.55
N HIS A 23 5.08 4.26 35.69
CA HIS A 23 5.74 2.97 35.48
C HIS A 23 5.33 1.92 36.54
N LYS A 24 5.21 2.27 37.80
CA LYS A 24 4.72 1.37 38.87
C LYS A 24 3.26 0.97 38.70
N ASN A 25 2.42 1.86 38.16
CA ASN A 25 0.98 1.67 38.04
C ASN A 25 0.54 1.10 36.67
N LYS A 26 1.47 0.55 35.87
CA LYS A 26 1.13 -0.13 34.61
C LYS A 26 0.30 -1.39 34.87
N LYS A 27 -0.69 -1.66 33.98
CA LYS A 27 -1.52 -2.87 34.02
C LYS A 27 -0.72 -4.18 33.87
N SER A 28 0.47 -4.11 33.26
CA SER A 28 1.40 -5.27 33.14
C SER A 28 2.47 -5.15 34.21
N PRO A 29 2.76 -6.22 34.97
CA PRO A 29 3.79 -6.22 36.00
C PRO A 29 5.17 -5.94 35.38
N CYS A 30 6.02 -5.29 36.18
CA CYS A 30 7.41 -5.06 35.78
C CYS A 30 8.20 -6.37 35.95
N ILE A 31 8.88 -6.79 34.91
CA ILE A 31 9.69 -8.01 34.89
C ILE A 31 11.13 -7.74 35.33
N THR A 32 11.78 -8.71 35.94
CA THR A 32 13.19 -8.63 36.34
C THR A 32 14.13 -8.64 35.13
N LEU A 33 15.35 -8.13 35.27
CA LEU A 33 16.38 -8.19 34.22
C LEU A 33 16.64 -9.63 33.75
N LYS A 34 16.61 -10.60 34.66
CA LYS A 34 16.82 -12.02 34.34
C LYS A 34 15.65 -12.61 33.52
N GLU A 35 14.44 -12.23 33.82
CA GLU A 35 13.26 -12.57 33.00
C GLU A 35 13.29 -11.91 31.62
N MET A 36 13.76 -10.65 31.54
CA MET A 36 13.99 -9.97 30.25
C MET A 36 15.03 -10.67 29.39
N GLU A 37 16.16 -11.08 29.98
CA GLU A 37 17.21 -11.82 29.27
C GLU A 37 16.71 -13.19 28.78
N ASN A 38 15.92 -13.89 29.59
CA ASN A 38 15.32 -15.15 29.16
C ASN A 38 14.32 -14.97 28.04
N ILE A 39 13.45 -13.95 28.11
CA ILE A 39 12.50 -13.61 27.05
C ILE A 39 13.22 -13.22 25.76
N ASN A 40 14.33 -12.49 25.85
CA ASN A 40 15.12 -12.10 24.67
C ASN A 40 15.81 -13.32 24.05
N LYS A 41 16.40 -14.20 24.83
CA LYS A 41 16.99 -15.48 24.34
C LYS A 41 15.93 -16.37 23.66
N GLU A 42 14.73 -16.46 24.25
CA GLU A 42 13.63 -17.23 23.67
C GLU A 42 13.15 -16.62 22.33
N LYS A 43 13.10 -15.28 22.24
CA LYS A 43 12.77 -14.57 20.99
C LYS A 43 13.84 -14.74 19.92
N GLU A 44 15.11 -14.69 20.27
CA GLU A 44 16.22 -14.95 19.33
C GLU A 44 16.16 -16.38 18.80
N LEU A 45 15.99 -17.39 19.67
CA LEU A 45 15.88 -18.80 19.27
C LEU A 45 14.67 -19.03 18.34
N LYS A 46 13.52 -18.41 18.62
CA LYS A 46 12.33 -18.48 17.75
C LYS A 46 12.59 -17.81 16.41
N SER A 47 13.32 -16.70 16.39
CA SER A 47 13.67 -15.99 15.15
C SER A 47 14.60 -16.84 14.27
N ASP A 48 15.59 -17.51 14.85
CA ASP A 48 16.51 -18.37 14.12
C ASP A 48 15.79 -19.60 13.57
N ASN A 49 14.95 -20.26 14.37
CA ASN A 49 14.13 -21.39 13.93
C ASN A 49 13.19 -21.00 12.80
N LYS A 50 12.54 -19.83 12.88
CA LYS A 50 11.69 -19.30 11.81
C LYS A 50 12.45 -19.13 10.51
N THR A 51 13.65 -18.56 10.56
CA THR A 51 14.49 -18.32 9.39
C THR A 51 14.91 -19.63 8.72
N ILE A 52 15.27 -20.65 9.51
CA ILE A 52 15.62 -21.99 9.02
C ILE A 52 14.43 -22.61 8.29
N LEU A 53 13.23 -22.59 8.88
CA LEU A 53 12.01 -23.12 8.28
C LEU A 53 11.69 -22.46 6.94
N ILE A 54 11.70 -21.14 6.88
CA ILE A 54 11.44 -20.38 5.65
C ILE A 54 12.44 -20.76 4.54
N ASN A 55 13.72 -20.85 4.86
CA ASN A 55 14.74 -21.20 3.89
C ASN A 55 14.56 -22.64 3.35
N VAL A 56 14.20 -23.59 4.22
CA VAL A 56 13.93 -24.97 3.81
C VAL A 56 12.70 -25.03 2.93
N PHE A 57 11.59 -24.34 3.28
CA PHE A 57 10.37 -24.31 2.48
C PHE A 57 10.62 -23.69 1.11
N LYS A 58 11.30 -22.55 1.03
CA LYS A 58 11.70 -21.92 -0.25
C LYS A 58 12.58 -22.84 -1.09
N SER A 59 13.48 -23.58 -0.47
CA SER A 59 14.32 -24.56 -1.16
C SER A 59 13.51 -25.73 -1.73
N CYS A 60 12.50 -26.21 -0.99
CA CYS A 60 11.57 -27.24 -1.48
C CYS A 60 10.74 -26.72 -2.68
N LEU A 61 10.23 -25.49 -2.60
CA LEU A 61 9.51 -24.87 -3.70
C LEU A 61 10.36 -24.67 -4.96
N ASN A 62 11.65 -24.36 -4.79
CA ASN A 62 12.58 -24.29 -5.92
C ASN A 62 12.74 -25.67 -6.60
N ILE A 63 12.81 -26.76 -5.83
CA ILE A 63 12.86 -28.12 -6.39
C ILE A 63 11.57 -28.42 -7.18
N LEU A 64 10.40 -28.08 -6.65
CA LEU A 64 9.12 -28.27 -7.34
C LEU A 64 9.05 -27.46 -8.65
N ARG A 65 9.56 -26.23 -8.63
CA ARG A 65 9.63 -25.39 -9.83
C ARG A 65 10.61 -25.95 -10.87
N ASP A 66 11.83 -26.27 -10.46
CA ASP A 66 12.95 -26.55 -11.36
C ASP A 66 12.87 -27.96 -11.93
N ASN A 67 12.36 -28.95 -11.17
CA ASN A 67 12.27 -30.33 -11.59
C ASN A 67 10.90 -30.74 -12.14
N GLU A 68 9.80 -30.15 -11.59
CA GLU A 68 8.43 -30.56 -11.91
C GLU A 68 7.66 -29.48 -12.70
N GLY A 69 8.23 -28.28 -12.87
CA GLY A 69 7.54 -27.15 -13.48
C GLY A 69 6.37 -26.61 -12.64
N LEU A 70 6.28 -27.00 -11.36
CA LEU A 70 5.21 -26.56 -10.46
C LEU A 70 5.51 -25.19 -9.91
N THR A 71 4.59 -24.25 -10.11
CA THR A 71 4.72 -22.86 -9.62
C THR A 71 3.47 -22.41 -8.88
N GLY A 72 3.58 -21.31 -8.15
CA GLY A 72 2.45 -20.66 -7.47
C GLY A 72 1.72 -21.61 -6.50
N GLU A 73 0.41 -21.60 -6.58
CA GLU A 73 -0.48 -22.36 -5.70
C GLU A 73 -0.28 -23.89 -5.80
N LYS A 74 0.00 -24.43 -7.01
CA LYS A 74 0.28 -25.84 -7.17
C LYS A 74 1.53 -26.29 -6.41
N ALA A 75 2.60 -25.50 -6.44
CA ALA A 75 3.80 -25.79 -5.69
C ALA A 75 3.55 -25.75 -4.17
N LEU A 76 2.83 -24.72 -3.69
CA LEU A 76 2.45 -24.59 -2.28
C LEU A 76 1.62 -25.77 -1.79
N ARG A 77 0.64 -26.21 -2.58
CA ARG A 77 -0.23 -27.33 -2.26
C ARG A 77 0.57 -28.63 -2.11
N ASN A 78 1.48 -28.92 -3.02
CA ASN A 78 2.33 -30.12 -2.92
C ASN A 78 3.29 -30.05 -1.72
N LEU A 79 3.84 -28.88 -1.42
CA LEU A 79 4.63 -28.68 -0.19
C LEU A 79 3.77 -28.93 1.06
N SER A 80 2.53 -28.42 1.09
CA SER A 80 1.60 -28.64 2.21
C SER A 80 1.34 -30.12 2.44
N TYR A 81 1.08 -30.88 1.37
CA TYR A 81 0.81 -32.32 1.46
C TYR A 81 1.97 -33.08 2.08
N LEU A 82 3.20 -32.73 1.69
CA LEU A 82 4.40 -33.36 2.24
C LEU A 82 4.66 -32.96 3.69
N LEU A 83 4.39 -31.70 4.05
CA LEU A 83 4.46 -31.25 5.47
C LEU A 83 3.42 -31.95 6.33
N ILE A 84 2.22 -32.13 5.84
CA ILE A 84 1.14 -32.82 6.56
C ILE A 84 1.48 -34.28 6.74
N LEU A 85 2.00 -34.97 5.71
CA LEU A 85 2.49 -36.34 5.85
C LEU A 85 3.53 -36.47 6.96
N LYS A 86 4.44 -35.49 7.07
CA LYS A 86 5.40 -35.47 8.18
C LYS A 86 4.75 -35.26 9.53
N LEU A 87 3.73 -34.40 9.64
CA LEU A 87 3.02 -34.11 10.90
C LEU A 87 2.14 -35.29 11.36
N ILE A 88 1.55 -36.03 10.42
CA ILE A 88 0.67 -37.19 10.76
C ILE A 88 1.44 -38.51 10.88
N GLU A 89 2.74 -38.55 10.64
CA GLU A 89 3.56 -39.76 10.68
C GLU A 89 3.34 -40.63 11.94
N PRO A 90 3.19 -40.07 13.16
CA PRO A 90 2.94 -40.84 14.39
C PRO A 90 1.61 -41.62 14.39
N HIS A 91 0.65 -41.24 13.55
CA HIS A 91 -0.68 -41.84 13.45
C HIS A 91 -0.78 -42.93 12.37
N ILE A 92 0.23 -43.05 11.49
CA ILE A 92 0.28 -44.03 10.41
C ILE A 92 0.49 -45.44 10.99
N GLY A 93 -0.34 -46.39 10.56
CA GLY A 93 -0.35 -47.76 11.07
C GLY A 93 -1.14 -47.96 12.35
N LYS A 94 -1.79 -46.88 12.87
CA LYS A 94 -2.71 -46.91 14.03
C LYS A 94 -4.12 -46.50 13.59
N GLU A 95 -4.30 -45.22 13.31
CA GLU A 95 -5.57 -44.64 12.87
C GLU A 95 -5.74 -44.68 11.34
N ILE A 96 -4.61 -44.71 10.62
CA ILE A 96 -4.54 -44.75 9.17
C ILE A 96 -3.99 -46.13 8.79
N ASP A 97 -4.88 -47.06 8.35
CA ASP A 97 -4.53 -48.41 7.96
C ASP A 97 -5.14 -48.76 6.61
N ILE A 98 -4.38 -49.50 5.79
CA ILE A 98 -4.74 -49.91 4.43
C ILE A 98 -5.88 -50.92 4.42
N ASP A 99 -5.95 -51.82 5.42
CA ASP A 99 -6.93 -52.89 5.50
C ASP A 99 -8.35 -52.41 5.74
N ASN A 100 -8.52 -51.13 6.14
CA ASN A 100 -9.83 -50.50 6.35
C ASN A 100 -10.55 -50.13 5.04
N TYR A 101 -9.91 -50.33 3.85
CA TYR A 101 -10.45 -49.82 2.59
C TYR A 101 -10.52 -50.89 1.51
N LYS A 102 -11.65 -50.92 0.78
CA LYS A 102 -11.78 -51.79 -0.42
C LYS A 102 -11.09 -51.13 -1.61
N TYR A 103 -10.25 -51.86 -2.30
CA TYR A 103 -9.53 -51.44 -3.50
C TYR A 103 -9.13 -52.62 -4.35
N ASN A 104 -8.86 -52.41 -5.67
CA ASN A 104 -8.24 -53.37 -6.54
C ASN A 104 -6.75 -52.97 -6.68
N PHE A 105 -5.86 -53.76 -6.12
CA PHE A 105 -4.45 -53.50 -6.09
C PHE A 105 -3.81 -53.50 -7.49
N GLU A 106 -4.33 -54.36 -8.41
CA GLU A 106 -3.84 -54.52 -9.78
C GLU A 106 -4.09 -53.27 -10.66
N ASP A 107 -4.97 -52.36 -10.23
CA ASP A 107 -5.19 -51.08 -10.93
C ASP A 107 -4.00 -50.11 -10.77
N TYR A 108 -3.12 -50.36 -9.83
CA TYR A 108 -1.99 -49.50 -9.49
C TYR A 108 -0.64 -50.19 -9.69
N PHE A 109 -0.54 -51.54 -9.44
CA PHE A 109 0.71 -52.26 -9.39
C PHE A 109 0.60 -53.57 -10.18
N GLU A 110 1.73 -54.03 -10.73
CA GLU A 110 1.82 -55.36 -11.35
C GLU A 110 1.57 -56.49 -10.33
N LYS A 111 1.06 -57.62 -10.78
CA LYS A 111 0.73 -58.80 -9.93
C LYS A 111 1.91 -59.34 -9.11
N GLU A 112 3.11 -59.15 -9.63
CA GLU A 112 4.33 -59.57 -8.94
C GLU A 112 4.57 -58.67 -7.71
N ASN A 113 4.81 -59.27 -6.54
CA ASN A 113 5.12 -58.62 -5.28
C ASN A 113 3.95 -57.91 -4.55
N VAL A 114 2.70 -58.32 -4.73
CA VAL A 114 1.52 -57.73 -4.06
C VAL A 114 1.68 -57.57 -2.54
N GLU A 115 2.07 -58.66 -1.84
CA GLU A 115 2.25 -58.68 -0.40
C GLU A 115 3.40 -57.75 0.06
N HIS A 116 4.47 -57.68 -0.70
CA HIS A 116 5.60 -56.77 -0.44
C HIS A 116 5.17 -55.31 -0.57
N ASN A 117 4.44 -54.98 -1.62
CA ASN A 117 4.00 -53.62 -1.87
C ASN A 117 2.93 -53.16 -0.87
N LYS A 118 2.03 -54.01 -0.45
CA LYS A 118 1.06 -53.74 0.64
C LYS A 118 1.75 -53.41 1.94
N LYS A 119 2.72 -54.21 2.34
CA LYS A 119 3.49 -53.94 3.56
C LYS A 119 4.28 -52.63 3.45
N ARG A 120 4.94 -52.40 2.31
CA ARG A 120 5.71 -51.19 2.06
C ARG A 120 4.85 -49.94 2.02
N LEU A 121 3.59 -50.01 1.64
CA LEU A 121 2.72 -48.86 1.52
C LEU A 121 2.57 -48.09 2.84
N LEU A 122 2.35 -48.79 3.95
CA LEU A 122 2.26 -48.17 5.28
C LEU A 122 3.61 -47.62 5.74
N GLU A 123 4.72 -48.22 5.29
CA GLU A 123 6.05 -47.73 5.62
C GLU A 123 6.42 -46.52 4.79
N ILE A 124 6.08 -46.49 3.51
CA ILE A 124 6.50 -45.41 2.59
C ILE A 124 5.77 -44.12 2.84
N ILE A 125 4.52 -44.14 3.30
CA ILE A 125 3.78 -42.97 3.73
C ILE A 125 4.30 -42.40 5.06
N ARG A 126 5.15 -43.14 5.77
CA ARG A 126 5.94 -42.62 6.89
C ARG A 126 7.12 -41.81 6.33
N PHE A 127 7.11 -40.54 6.63
CA PHE A 127 8.01 -39.55 6.07
C PHE A 127 9.50 -39.89 6.26
N SER A 128 9.85 -40.39 7.43
CA SER A 128 11.22 -40.82 7.79
C SER A 128 11.74 -41.98 6.92
N ASN A 129 10.86 -42.89 6.48
CA ASN A 129 11.24 -44.03 5.66
C ASN A 129 11.35 -43.67 4.17
N LEU A 130 10.46 -42.79 3.68
CA LEU A 130 10.46 -42.36 2.29
C LEU A 130 11.79 -41.75 1.84
N SER A 131 12.53 -41.09 2.77
CA SER A 131 13.85 -40.53 2.49
C SER A 131 14.93 -41.56 2.15
N LYS A 132 14.71 -42.83 2.53
CA LYS A 132 15.66 -43.97 2.35
C LYS A 132 15.29 -44.80 1.13
N GLU A 133 14.14 -44.54 0.54
CA GLU A 133 13.59 -45.33 -0.53
C GLU A 133 14.36 -45.13 -1.84
N LYS A 134 14.68 -46.25 -2.50
CA LYS A 134 15.40 -46.31 -3.78
C LYS A 134 14.55 -46.76 -4.95
N ASP A 135 13.33 -47.18 -4.69
CA ASP A 135 12.42 -47.73 -5.65
C ASP A 135 11.87 -46.67 -6.61
N ASP A 136 11.81 -46.99 -7.87
CA ASP A 136 11.24 -46.13 -8.92
C ASP A 136 9.71 -46.12 -8.90
N ASP A 137 9.06 -47.01 -8.13
CA ASP A 137 7.61 -47.08 -7.95
C ASP A 137 7.06 -46.04 -6.93
N ILE A 138 7.90 -45.23 -6.32
CA ILE A 138 7.45 -44.21 -5.34
C ILE A 138 6.28 -43.36 -5.85
N PRO A 139 6.27 -42.85 -7.09
CA PRO A 139 5.12 -42.09 -7.59
C PRO A 139 3.82 -42.89 -7.59
N ASN A 140 3.86 -44.16 -7.99
CA ASN A 140 2.69 -45.03 -7.97
C ASN A 140 2.22 -45.36 -6.56
N LEU A 141 3.16 -45.63 -5.64
CA LEU A 141 2.87 -45.88 -4.23
C LEU A 141 2.22 -44.64 -3.58
N MET A 142 2.71 -43.44 -3.88
CA MET A 142 2.14 -42.18 -3.38
C MET A 142 0.74 -41.91 -3.95
N LYS A 143 0.52 -42.24 -5.22
CA LYS A 143 -0.81 -42.17 -5.85
C LYS A 143 -1.80 -43.14 -5.20
N PHE A 144 -1.39 -44.39 -4.99
CA PHE A 144 -2.22 -45.36 -4.29
C PHE A 144 -2.55 -44.91 -2.87
N ALA A 145 -1.56 -44.45 -2.11
CA ALA A 145 -1.75 -43.92 -0.76
C ALA A 145 -2.76 -42.78 -0.74
N TRP A 146 -2.69 -41.86 -1.70
CA TRP A 146 -3.65 -40.78 -1.88
C TRP A 146 -5.07 -41.31 -2.11
N ASP A 147 -5.26 -42.09 -3.15
CA ASP A 147 -6.56 -42.53 -3.65
C ASP A 147 -7.30 -43.46 -2.67
N ILE A 148 -6.57 -44.31 -1.98
CA ILE A 148 -7.16 -45.42 -1.19
C ILE A 148 -7.15 -45.10 0.29
N ILE A 149 -6.11 -44.43 0.79
CA ILE A 149 -5.97 -44.17 2.24
C ILE A 149 -6.33 -42.74 2.56
N LEU A 150 -5.50 -41.79 2.13
CA LEU A 150 -5.52 -40.42 2.59
C LEU A 150 -6.82 -39.66 2.23
N SER A 151 -7.39 -39.93 1.04
CA SER A 151 -8.63 -39.28 0.62
C SER A 151 -9.90 -39.90 1.22
N LYS A 152 -9.82 -41.07 1.86
CA LYS A 152 -10.96 -41.78 2.45
C LYS A 152 -10.98 -41.73 3.96
N HIS A 153 -9.81 -41.64 4.59
CA HIS A 153 -9.71 -41.61 6.06
C HIS A 153 -10.37 -40.35 6.67
N PRO A 154 -11.19 -40.46 7.72
CA PRO A 154 -11.90 -39.34 8.35
C PRO A 154 -11.00 -38.17 8.68
N THR A 155 -9.81 -38.42 9.21
CA THR A 155 -8.84 -37.38 9.63
C THR A 155 -8.19 -36.64 8.45
N THR A 156 -7.99 -37.28 7.29
CA THR A 156 -7.20 -36.73 6.17
C THR A 156 -8.02 -36.37 4.93
N LYS A 157 -9.28 -36.87 4.80
CA LYS A 157 -10.15 -36.68 3.62
C LYS A 157 -10.38 -35.22 3.24
N ASN A 158 -10.37 -34.31 4.19
CA ASN A 158 -10.57 -32.86 3.94
C ASN A 158 -9.31 -32.18 3.39
N ILE A 159 -8.16 -32.81 3.51
CA ILE A 159 -6.87 -32.37 2.97
C ILE A 159 -6.61 -33.05 1.64
N PHE A 160 -6.66 -34.38 1.62
CA PHE A 160 -6.40 -35.19 0.43
C PHE A 160 -7.72 -35.47 -0.31
N LEU A 161 -8.18 -34.50 -1.09
CA LEU A 161 -9.47 -34.54 -1.77
C LEU A 161 -9.49 -35.65 -2.85
N LYS A 162 -10.61 -36.37 -2.93
CA LYS A 162 -10.88 -37.35 -3.99
C LYS A 162 -10.73 -36.70 -5.37
N ASN A 163 -10.15 -37.43 -6.33
CA ASN A 163 -9.85 -36.98 -7.71
C ASN A 163 -8.81 -35.83 -7.81
N LYS A 164 -8.05 -35.60 -6.76
CA LYS A 164 -6.80 -34.83 -6.77
C LYS A 164 -5.66 -35.83 -6.58
N GLY A 165 -4.45 -35.38 -6.50
CA GLY A 165 -3.27 -36.21 -6.26
C GLY A 165 -2.06 -35.30 -6.00
N PHE A 166 -0.93 -35.91 -5.79
CA PHE A 166 0.34 -35.19 -5.87
C PHE A 166 0.59 -34.85 -7.35
N ASP A 167 0.93 -33.60 -7.60
CA ASP A 167 1.34 -33.18 -8.95
C ASP A 167 2.82 -33.53 -9.26
N ILE A 168 3.55 -34.09 -8.28
CA ILE A 168 4.94 -34.50 -8.38
C ILE A 168 5.00 -35.83 -9.17
N GLN A 169 5.79 -35.86 -10.24
CA GLN A 169 5.92 -37.01 -11.13
C GLN A 169 7.22 -37.80 -10.89
N HIS A 170 8.29 -37.13 -10.51
CA HIS A 170 9.61 -37.75 -10.47
C HIS A 170 9.99 -38.16 -9.04
N LYS A 171 10.44 -39.39 -8.86
CA LYS A 171 11.00 -39.93 -7.61
C LYS A 171 12.07 -39.02 -7.02
N THR A 172 12.96 -38.52 -7.88
CA THR A 172 14.05 -37.64 -7.44
C THR A 172 13.61 -36.36 -6.74
N SER A 173 12.46 -35.82 -7.13
CA SER A 173 11.85 -34.63 -6.50
C SER A 173 11.33 -34.97 -5.10
N TYR A 174 10.60 -36.08 -4.95
CA TYR A 174 10.17 -36.57 -3.63
C TYR A 174 11.37 -36.74 -2.69
N VAL A 175 12.40 -37.48 -3.12
CA VAL A 175 13.59 -37.77 -2.29
C VAL A 175 14.31 -36.47 -1.87
N LYS A 176 14.51 -35.55 -2.80
CA LYS A 176 15.19 -34.27 -2.51
C LYS A 176 14.42 -33.41 -1.50
N ILE A 177 13.09 -33.31 -1.66
CA ILE A 177 12.25 -32.52 -0.76
C ILE A 177 12.18 -33.18 0.61
N ILE A 178 11.94 -34.49 0.66
CA ILE A 178 11.82 -35.24 1.91
C ILE A 178 13.11 -35.19 2.72
N LYS A 179 14.28 -35.35 2.09
CA LYS A 179 15.58 -35.20 2.79
C LYS A 179 15.73 -33.83 3.47
N LYS A 180 15.24 -32.75 2.83
CA LYS A 180 15.25 -31.43 3.43
C LYS A 180 14.26 -31.28 4.59
N LEU A 181 13.07 -31.85 4.45
CA LEU A 181 12.04 -31.77 5.47
C LEU A 181 12.32 -32.68 6.68
N VAL A 182 12.94 -33.87 6.46
CA VAL A 182 13.31 -34.80 7.56
C VAL A 182 14.31 -34.16 8.51
N SER A 183 15.21 -33.32 8.02
CA SER A 183 16.19 -32.62 8.87
C SER A 183 15.56 -31.64 9.86
N LEU A 184 14.30 -31.26 9.67
CA LEU A 184 13.55 -30.38 10.56
C LEU A 184 12.95 -31.17 11.72
N ASP A 185 13.26 -30.82 12.95
CA ASP A 185 12.60 -31.39 14.14
C ASP A 185 11.29 -30.65 14.43
N LEU A 186 10.22 -31.04 13.70
CA LEU A 186 8.91 -30.40 13.87
C LEU A 186 8.24 -30.75 15.22
N SER A 187 8.71 -31.81 15.90
CA SER A 187 8.16 -32.20 17.21
C SER A 187 8.53 -31.23 18.33
N LYS A 188 9.65 -30.52 18.17
CA LYS A 188 10.14 -29.48 19.08
C LYS A 188 9.80 -28.06 18.63
N THR A 189 9.28 -27.93 17.41
CA THR A 189 8.89 -26.61 16.88
C THR A 189 7.50 -26.25 17.38
N GLU A 190 7.35 -25.09 18.01
CA GLU A 190 6.03 -24.59 18.38
C GLU A 190 5.19 -24.34 17.12
N TYR A 191 3.92 -24.73 17.15
CA TYR A 191 3.02 -24.61 16.00
C TYR A 191 2.86 -23.16 15.51
N ASP A 192 2.96 -22.17 16.39
CA ASP A 192 2.95 -20.76 16.02
C ASP A 192 4.16 -20.35 15.16
N VAL A 193 5.36 -20.91 15.45
CA VAL A 193 6.58 -20.66 14.66
C VAL A 193 6.49 -21.35 13.31
N LEU A 194 6.00 -22.60 13.27
CA LEU A 194 5.79 -23.35 12.04
C LEU A 194 4.75 -22.67 11.15
N GLY A 195 3.61 -22.33 11.71
CA GLY A 195 2.52 -21.66 11.00
C GLY A 195 2.91 -20.29 10.46
N ASN A 196 3.56 -19.45 11.27
CA ASN A 196 4.04 -18.14 10.82
C ASN A 196 5.10 -18.24 9.72
N SER A 197 5.98 -19.26 9.77
CA SER A 197 6.97 -19.51 8.72
C SER A 197 6.30 -19.94 7.42
N TYR A 198 5.30 -20.80 7.51
CA TYR A 198 4.56 -21.28 6.37
C TYR A 198 3.68 -20.19 5.75
N GLU A 199 3.00 -19.38 6.56
CA GLU A 199 2.19 -18.24 6.11
C GLU A 199 3.06 -17.19 5.38
N GLU A 200 4.28 -16.92 5.83
CA GLU A 200 5.20 -16.01 5.14
C GLU A 200 5.58 -16.52 3.75
N VAL A 201 5.77 -17.83 3.61
CA VAL A 201 6.04 -18.46 2.29
C VAL A 201 4.80 -18.43 1.39
N ILE A 202 3.61 -18.64 1.93
CA ILE A 202 2.35 -18.47 1.20
C ILE A 202 2.24 -17.02 0.70
N GLN A 203 2.50 -16.04 1.55
CA GLN A 203 2.45 -14.63 1.21
C GLN A 203 3.41 -14.29 0.07
N ASP A 204 4.67 -14.72 0.15
CA ASP A 204 5.68 -14.45 -0.88
C ASP A 204 5.28 -14.97 -2.27
N ILE A 205 4.60 -16.11 -2.32
CA ILE A 205 4.17 -16.75 -3.58
C ILE A 205 2.87 -16.16 -4.11
N MET A 206 1.89 -15.91 -3.24
CA MET A 206 0.56 -15.45 -3.62
C MET A 206 0.54 -13.96 -4.00
N THR A 207 1.47 -13.14 -3.52
CA THR A 207 1.56 -11.72 -3.89
C THR A 207 1.97 -11.48 -5.35
N GLY A 208 2.39 -12.51 -6.08
CA GLY A 208 2.97 -12.35 -7.42
C GLY A 208 2.03 -12.49 -8.61
N LYS A 209 0.90 -13.21 -8.57
CA LYS A 209 0.25 -13.62 -9.82
C LYS A 209 -1.23 -14.03 -9.86
N VAL A 210 -2.03 -14.00 -8.82
CA VAL A 210 -3.38 -14.56 -8.94
C VAL A 210 -4.45 -13.47 -8.95
N LEU A 211 -5.12 -13.35 -10.09
CA LEU A 211 -6.33 -12.55 -10.27
C LEU A 211 -7.40 -12.93 -9.23
N GLY A 212 -7.70 -12.04 -8.30
CA GLY A 212 -8.90 -12.07 -7.48
C GLY A 212 -8.75 -12.60 -6.05
N GLN A 213 -7.60 -13.11 -5.62
CA GLN A 213 -7.42 -13.55 -4.24
C GLN A 213 -6.64 -12.52 -3.42
N TYR A 214 -7.31 -11.89 -2.47
CA TYR A 214 -6.77 -10.81 -1.66
C TYR A 214 -6.18 -11.36 -0.35
N PHE A 215 -4.86 -11.55 -0.33
CA PHE A 215 -4.15 -11.91 0.90
C PHE A 215 -4.14 -10.73 1.88
N THR A 216 -4.65 -10.93 3.09
CA THR A 216 -4.64 -9.89 4.13
C THR A 216 -3.31 -9.89 4.88
N GLN A 217 -2.64 -8.75 4.92
CA GLN A 217 -1.36 -8.58 5.62
C GLN A 217 -1.45 -8.97 7.11
N PRO A 218 -0.44 -9.65 7.68
CA PRO A 218 -0.46 -10.09 9.08
C PRO A 218 -0.71 -8.97 10.07
N LEU A 219 -0.18 -7.79 9.83
CA LEU A 219 -0.39 -6.62 10.70
C LEU A 219 -1.83 -6.13 10.70
N VAL A 220 -2.52 -6.18 9.54
CA VAL A 220 -3.95 -5.84 9.44
C VAL A 220 -4.79 -6.87 10.19
N LYS A 221 -4.49 -8.18 10.03
CA LYS A 221 -5.19 -9.23 10.78
C LYS A 221 -5.06 -9.04 12.30
N LYS A 222 -3.85 -8.80 12.80
CA LYS A 222 -3.60 -8.53 14.23
C LYS A 222 -4.33 -7.29 14.73
N MET A 223 -4.39 -6.21 13.94
CA MET A 223 -5.15 -5.01 14.27
C MET A 223 -6.65 -5.34 14.38
N MET A 224 -7.21 -6.09 13.43
CA MET A 224 -8.63 -6.47 13.45
C MET A 224 -8.96 -7.39 14.63
N ILE A 225 -8.07 -8.30 15.02
CA ILE A 225 -8.21 -9.11 16.25
C ILE A 225 -8.26 -8.23 17.49
N ARG A 226 -7.42 -7.20 17.59
CA ARG A 226 -7.45 -6.26 18.72
C ARG A 226 -8.75 -5.45 18.80
N LEU A 227 -9.38 -5.14 17.66
CA LEU A 227 -10.67 -4.44 17.64
C LEU A 227 -11.82 -5.28 18.20
N ILE A 228 -11.85 -6.57 17.86
CA ILE A 228 -12.93 -7.47 18.32
C ILE A 228 -12.69 -8.00 19.74
N GLU A 229 -11.46 -7.97 20.26
CA GLU A 229 -11.08 -8.43 21.59
C GLU A 229 -11.72 -9.78 21.92
N PRO A 230 -11.30 -10.90 21.27
CA PRO A 230 -11.94 -12.20 21.46
C PRO A 230 -11.76 -12.71 22.89
N LYS A 231 -12.79 -13.40 23.41
CA LYS A 231 -12.79 -13.89 24.79
C LYS A 231 -12.61 -15.39 24.87
N ILE A 232 -11.89 -15.81 25.91
CA ILE A 232 -11.81 -17.18 26.40
C ILE A 232 -12.50 -17.27 27.74
N TYR A 233 -13.30 -18.33 27.95
CA TYR A 233 -14.03 -18.62 29.19
C TYR A 233 -13.24 -19.57 30.09
N GLU A 234 -13.60 -19.63 31.36
CA GLU A 234 -12.91 -20.45 32.38
C GLU A 234 -12.99 -21.96 32.05
N ASP A 235 -14.06 -22.42 31.38
CA ASP A 235 -14.22 -23.80 30.92
C ASP A 235 -13.38 -24.15 29.67
N GLY A 236 -12.55 -23.22 29.18
CA GLY A 236 -11.70 -23.39 28.00
C GLY A 236 -12.41 -23.19 26.68
N LYS A 237 -13.72 -22.89 26.67
CA LYS A 237 -14.44 -22.49 25.45
C LYS A 237 -14.10 -21.07 25.04
N ILE A 238 -14.41 -20.74 23.80
CA ILE A 238 -14.09 -19.44 23.20
C ILE A 238 -15.35 -18.79 22.61
N GLU A 239 -15.34 -17.47 22.43
CA GLU A 239 -16.28 -16.83 21.53
C GLU A 239 -16.10 -17.41 20.13
N SER A 240 -17.20 -17.81 19.46
CA SER A 240 -17.14 -18.39 18.12
C SER A 240 -16.73 -17.35 17.08
N CYS A 241 -15.88 -17.75 16.11
CA CYS A 241 -15.43 -16.88 15.03
C CYS A 241 -15.78 -17.47 13.65
N GLY A 242 -16.36 -16.65 12.78
CA GLY A 242 -16.66 -16.99 11.39
C GLY A 242 -15.87 -16.13 10.40
N ASP A 243 -15.41 -16.76 9.30
CA ASP A 243 -14.86 -16.09 8.13
C ASP A 243 -15.56 -16.60 6.86
N PRO A 244 -16.52 -15.83 6.30
CA PRO A 244 -17.26 -16.26 5.11
C PRO A 244 -16.45 -16.20 3.82
N THR A 245 -15.22 -15.70 3.86
CA THR A 245 -14.30 -15.53 2.71
C THR A 245 -12.88 -15.89 3.13
N MET A 246 -12.74 -17.10 3.70
CA MET A 246 -11.56 -17.43 4.51
C MET A 246 -10.24 -17.44 3.76
N GLY A 247 -10.24 -17.51 2.43
CA GLY A 247 -9.01 -17.60 1.66
C GLY A 247 -8.14 -18.75 2.14
N THR A 248 -6.91 -18.46 2.55
CA THR A 248 -5.96 -19.43 3.12
C THR A 248 -6.14 -19.68 4.64
N GLY A 249 -7.23 -19.20 5.24
CA GLY A 249 -7.54 -19.37 6.68
C GLY A 249 -6.82 -18.40 7.63
N GLY A 250 -6.17 -17.37 7.08
CA GLY A 250 -5.29 -16.47 7.85
C GLY A 250 -5.96 -15.74 9.01
N PHE A 251 -7.23 -15.33 8.90
CA PHE A 251 -7.96 -14.72 10.02
C PHE A 251 -8.23 -15.72 11.14
N LEU A 252 -8.69 -16.94 10.81
CA LEU A 252 -8.98 -17.98 11.78
C LEU A 252 -7.72 -18.43 12.54
N ILE A 253 -6.59 -18.55 11.85
CA ILE A 253 -5.29 -18.84 12.44
C ILE A 253 -4.90 -17.73 13.42
N THR A 254 -4.94 -16.46 12.98
CA THR A 254 -4.56 -15.31 13.82
C THR A 254 -5.49 -15.17 15.04
N TYR A 255 -6.78 -15.46 14.86
CA TYR A 255 -7.76 -15.50 15.96
C TYR A 255 -7.36 -16.56 16.98
N LEU A 256 -7.11 -17.79 16.55
CA LEU A 256 -6.76 -18.89 17.44
C LEU A 256 -5.41 -18.66 18.13
N GLN A 257 -4.42 -18.10 17.44
CA GLN A 257 -3.13 -17.73 18.04
C GLN A 257 -3.32 -16.73 19.20
N ASN A 258 -4.18 -15.73 19.02
CA ASN A 258 -4.51 -14.79 20.10
C ASN A 258 -5.20 -15.49 21.28
N ILE A 259 -6.12 -16.41 21.03
CA ILE A 259 -6.80 -17.23 22.06
C ILE A 259 -5.79 -18.10 22.80
N MET A 260 -4.87 -18.77 22.09
CA MET A 260 -3.82 -19.62 22.71
C MET A 260 -2.89 -18.79 23.61
N GLU A 261 -2.52 -17.58 23.17
CA GLU A 261 -1.74 -16.66 23.98
C GLU A 261 -2.50 -16.24 25.26
N GLN A 262 -3.79 -15.90 25.15
CA GLN A 262 -4.62 -15.59 26.31
C GLN A 262 -4.76 -16.79 27.26
N ALA A 263 -4.93 -18.01 26.73
CA ALA A 263 -5.03 -19.23 27.50
C ALA A 263 -3.75 -19.49 28.31
N LYS A 264 -2.59 -19.33 27.66
CA LYS A 264 -1.27 -19.42 28.29
C LYS A 264 -1.13 -18.40 29.43
N ASN A 265 -1.47 -17.14 29.18
CA ASN A 265 -1.32 -16.05 30.16
C ASN A 265 -2.27 -16.18 31.35
N LYS A 266 -3.44 -16.78 31.15
CA LYS A 266 -4.45 -17.01 32.19
C LYS A 266 -4.39 -18.42 32.83
N ASN A 267 -3.49 -19.28 32.36
CA ASN A 267 -3.38 -20.68 32.73
C ASN A 267 -4.69 -21.48 32.57
N ILE A 268 -5.40 -21.21 31.43
CA ILE A 268 -6.66 -21.89 31.10
C ILE A 268 -6.38 -23.03 30.12
N LYS A 269 -6.90 -24.22 30.37
CA LYS A 269 -6.83 -25.34 29.42
C LYS A 269 -7.93 -25.18 28.35
N LEU A 270 -7.55 -25.11 27.08
CA LEU A 270 -8.46 -24.97 25.94
C LEU A 270 -9.36 -26.23 25.76
N ASP A 271 -10.63 -26.04 25.53
CA ASP A 271 -11.55 -27.10 25.07
C ASP A 271 -11.42 -27.27 23.55
N TRP A 272 -10.43 -28.07 23.10
CA TRP A 272 -10.18 -28.34 21.71
C TRP A 272 -11.35 -29.06 21.01
N ASN A 273 -12.19 -29.80 21.73
CA ASN A 273 -13.36 -30.41 21.12
C ASN A 273 -14.37 -29.33 20.70
N PHE A 274 -14.66 -28.39 21.60
CA PHE A 274 -15.52 -27.25 21.27
C PHE A 274 -14.88 -26.40 20.14
N ILE A 275 -13.60 -26.06 20.22
CA ILE A 275 -12.90 -25.19 19.24
C ILE A 275 -12.97 -25.77 17.83
N LYS A 276 -12.73 -27.08 17.66
CA LYS A 276 -12.74 -27.76 16.35
C LYS A 276 -14.14 -27.89 15.75
N ASN A 277 -15.15 -28.11 16.59
CA ASN A 277 -16.52 -28.42 16.13
C ASN A 277 -17.43 -27.19 16.12
N GLU A 278 -17.21 -26.24 17.04
CA GLU A 278 -18.14 -25.14 17.31
C GLU A 278 -17.43 -23.76 17.36
N GLY A 279 -16.14 -23.70 17.68
CA GLY A 279 -15.44 -22.43 17.93
C GLY A 279 -15.11 -21.67 16.66
N LEU A 280 -14.70 -22.35 15.60
CA LEU A 280 -14.25 -21.72 14.33
C LEU A 280 -15.08 -22.21 13.14
N TYR A 281 -15.30 -21.32 12.19
CA TYR A 281 -15.97 -21.61 10.91
C TYR A 281 -15.29 -20.80 9.78
N GLY A 282 -15.09 -21.45 8.63
CA GLY A 282 -14.61 -20.79 7.43
C GLY A 282 -15.30 -21.33 6.19
N LYS A 283 -15.54 -20.47 5.18
CA LYS A 283 -16.06 -20.89 3.88
C LYS A 283 -15.23 -20.28 2.75
N GLU A 284 -14.84 -21.12 1.78
CA GLU A 284 -14.05 -20.71 0.61
C GLU A 284 -14.64 -21.31 -0.67
N LEU A 285 -14.77 -20.48 -1.70
CA LEU A 285 -15.36 -20.87 -2.98
C LEU A 285 -14.38 -21.69 -3.85
N GLU A 286 -13.14 -21.22 -3.91
CA GLU A 286 -12.13 -21.77 -4.81
C GLU A 286 -11.53 -23.08 -4.23
N PRO A 287 -11.61 -24.20 -4.96
CA PRO A 287 -11.24 -25.53 -4.42
C PRO A 287 -9.79 -25.63 -3.95
N ASP A 288 -8.86 -25.05 -4.68
CA ASP A 288 -7.44 -25.20 -4.37
C ASP A 288 -7.06 -24.31 -3.18
N THR A 289 -7.63 -23.11 -3.08
CA THR A 289 -7.49 -22.22 -1.92
C THR A 289 -8.15 -22.80 -0.66
N TYR A 290 -9.33 -23.41 -0.80
CA TYR A 290 -9.97 -24.15 0.31
C TYR A 290 -9.04 -25.25 0.86
N GLN A 291 -8.45 -26.05 -0.03
CA GLN A 291 -7.53 -27.10 0.40
C GLN A 291 -6.28 -26.55 1.08
N LEU A 292 -5.76 -25.44 0.57
CA LEU A 292 -4.65 -24.73 1.19
C LEU A 292 -5.02 -24.20 2.57
N ALA A 293 -6.25 -23.68 2.77
CA ALA A 293 -6.74 -23.22 4.06
C ALA A 293 -6.80 -24.36 5.09
N VAL A 294 -7.40 -25.50 4.72
CA VAL A 294 -7.47 -26.68 5.61
C VAL A 294 -6.06 -27.14 6.01
N SER A 295 -5.15 -27.18 5.04
CA SER A 295 -3.75 -27.54 5.26
C SER A 295 -3.03 -26.54 6.17
N ASN A 296 -3.21 -25.25 5.93
CA ASN A 296 -2.60 -24.18 6.70
C ASN A 296 -3.09 -24.18 8.17
N MET A 297 -4.38 -24.40 8.37
CA MET A 297 -4.96 -24.55 9.71
C MET A 297 -4.32 -25.72 10.47
N LEU A 298 -4.17 -26.89 9.84
CA LEU A 298 -3.50 -28.02 10.48
C LEU A 298 -2.02 -27.74 10.78
N ILE A 299 -1.28 -27.20 9.81
CA ILE A 299 0.16 -26.90 9.97
C ILE A 299 0.37 -25.87 11.09
N SER A 300 -0.51 -24.87 11.21
CA SER A 300 -0.38 -23.77 12.17
C SER A 300 -0.87 -24.11 13.59
N THR A 301 -1.67 -25.16 13.74
CA THR A 301 -2.36 -25.43 15.02
C THR A 301 -2.17 -26.87 15.53
N GLY A 302 -1.75 -27.80 14.67
CA GLY A 302 -1.69 -29.22 14.96
C GLY A 302 -3.06 -29.92 15.04
N HIS A 303 -4.16 -29.21 14.67
CA HIS A 303 -5.53 -29.74 14.80
C HIS A 303 -6.31 -29.66 13.48
N MET A 304 -7.17 -30.65 13.26
CA MET A 304 -8.17 -30.66 12.17
C MET A 304 -9.45 -29.96 12.64
N PHE A 305 -10.07 -29.19 11.75
CA PHE A 305 -11.31 -28.44 12.00
C PHE A 305 -12.43 -28.99 11.11
N GLU A 306 -13.57 -29.31 11.74
CA GLU A 306 -14.71 -29.93 11.08
C GLU A 306 -15.59 -28.94 10.30
N LYS A 307 -15.48 -27.65 10.61
CA LYS A 307 -16.39 -26.60 10.12
C LYS A 307 -15.68 -25.63 9.15
N LEU A 308 -14.79 -26.18 8.32
CA LEU A 308 -14.26 -25.49 7.15
C LEU A 308 -14.99 -26.02 5.92
N ASP A 309 -15.81 -25.18 5.28
CA ASP A 309 -16.68 -25.56 4.19
C ASP A 309 -16.19 -25.01 2.85
N ARG A 310 -16.47 -25.74 1.77
CA ARG A 310 -16.26 -25.25 0.41
C ARG A 310 -17.60 -24.84 -0.20
N GLY A 311 -17.69 -23.62 -0.72
CA GLY A 311 -18.89 -23.14 -1.40
C GLY A 311 -18.99 -21.63 -1.47
N ASP A 312 -20.05 -21.14 -2.10
CA ASP A 312 -20.36 -19.72 -2.24
C ASP A 312 -21.12 -19.19 -1.02
N SER A 313 -20.48 -18.33 -0.27
CA SER A 313 -21.05 -17.76 0.99
C SER A 313 -22.24 -16.84 0.78
N ILE A 314 -22.49 -16.39 -0.43
CA ILE A 314 -23.61 -15.53 -0.77
C ILE A 314 -24.75 -16.36 -1.37
N ARG A 315 -24.49 -17.21 -2.38
CA ARG A 315 -25.52 -18.05 -3.01
C ARG A 315 -26.00 -19.20 -2.13
N GLU A 316 -25.15 -19.65 -1.21
CA GLU A 316 -25.43 -20.70 -0.23
C GLU A 316 -25.36 -20.11 1.18
N PRO A 317 -26.47 -19.56 1.73
CA PRO A 317 -26.49 -18.87 3.00
C PRO A 317 -25.90 -19.67 4.16
N ILE A 318 -25.04 -19.03 4.93
CA ILE A 318 -24.49 -19.57 6.16
C ILE A 318 -25.52 -19.32 7.29
N THR A 319 -26.21 -20.37 7.73
CA THR A 319 -27.27 -20.25 8.75
C THR A 319 -26.77 -20.11 10.17
N ARG A 320 -25.50 -20.48 10.39
CA ARG A 320 -24.84 -20.39 11.67
C ARG A 320 -24.60 -18.94 12.11
N LYS A 321 -24.71 -18.68 13.40
CA LYS A 321 -24.46 -17.36 14.02
C LYS A 321 -23.16 -17.38 14.84
N PHE A 322 -22.40 -16.29 14.77
CA PHE A 322 -21.08 -16.16 15.38
C PHE A 322 -21.02 -15.00 16.39
N ASP A 323 -20.19 -15.16 17.42
CA ASP A 323 -19.86 -14.08 18.35
C ASP A 323 -18.96 -13.05 17.67
N ASN A 324 -18.05 -13.51 16.79
CA ASN A 324 -17.12 -12.66 16.06
C ASN A 324 -17.10 -13.03 14.57
N ILE A 325 -16.98 -12.03 13.68
CA ILE A 325 -16.73 -12.22 12.26
C ILE A 325 -15.53 -11.39 11.85
N LEU A 326 -14.60 -12.02 11.16
CA LEU A 326 -13.44 -11.40 10.51
C LEU A 326 -13.51 -11.75 9.03
N ALA A 327 -13.41 -10.76 8.14
CA ALA A 327 -13.53 -11.01 6.73
C ALA A 327 -12.76 -10.00 5.88
N ASN A 328 -12.30 -10.45 4.73
CA ASN A 328 -11.83 -9.62 3.63
C ASN A 328 -12.53 -10.08 2.34
N PRO A 329 -13.78 -9.64 2.11
CA PRO A 329 -14.54 -10.04 0.94
C PRO A 329 -13.85 -9.62 -0.35
N PRO A 330 -14.02 -10.39 -1.45
CA PRO A 330 -13.44 -10.02 -2.73
C PRO A 330 -14.07 -8.75 -3.31
N PHE A 331 -13.24 -7.82 -3.83
CA PHE A 331 -13.68 -6.55 -4.39
C PHE A 331 -13.90 -6.64 -5.90
N GLY A 332 -14.95 -5.95 -6.41
CA GLY A 332 -15.16 -5.78 -7.84
C GLY A 332 -15.54 -7.04 -8.61
N ILE A 333 -16.06 -8.06 -7.95
CA ILE A 333 -16.58 -9.27 -8.61
C ILE A 333 -17.70 -8.86 -9.56
N LYS A 334 -17.57 -9.26 -10.83
CA LYS A 334 -18.61 -9.16 -11.84
C LYS A 334 -19.35 -10.50 -11.95
N GLY A 335 -20.69 -10.46 -12.07
CA GLY A 335 -21.50 -11.65 -12.28
C GLY A 335 -22.15 -12.26 -11.03
N LEU A 336 -21.99 -11.64 -9.87
CA LEU A 336 -22.78 -11.98 -8.69
C LEU A 336 -24.12 -11.26 -8.79
N LYS A 337 -25.17 -11.95 -9.27
CA LYS A 337 -26.49 -11.37 -9.46
C LYS A 337 -27.45 -11.83 -8.37
N TYR A 338 -28.16 -10.90 -7.77
CA TYR A 338 -29.14 -11.19 -6.74
C TYR A 338 -30.20 -12.22 -7.17
N ASP A 339 -30.66 -12.15 -8.43
CA ASP A 339 -31.71 -13.04 -8.94
C ASP A 339 -31.24 -14.50 -9.14
N ASP A 340 -29.93 -14.76 -9.14
CA ASP A 340 -29.37 -16.12 -9.23
C ASP A 340 -29.43 -16.89 -7.90
N PHE A 341 -29.76 -16.24 -6.77
CA PHE A 341 -29.86 -16.86 -5.46
C PHE A 341 -31.21 -17.60 -5.32
N LYS A 342 -31.14 -18.91 -5.11
CA LYS A 342 -32.33 -19.77 -5.03
C LYS A 342 -32.75 -20.13 -3.61
N SER A 343 -32.00 -19.73 -2.58
CA SER A 343 -32.30 -20.05 -1.19
C SER A 343 -33.58 -19.40 -0.70
N GLU A 344 -34.39 -20.10 0.05
CA GLU A 344 -35.56 -19.58 0.76
C GLU A 344 -35.19 -18.48 1.75
N LEU A 345 -34.01 -18.57 2.35
CA LEU A 345 -33.46 -17.58 3.29
C LEU A 345 -32.96 -16.31 2.61
N LYS A 346 -32.98 -16.20 1.29
CA LYS A 346 -32.45 -15.08 0.52
C LYS A 346 -32.90 -13.73 1.07
N ASN A 347 -34.19 -13.58 1.35
CA ASN A 347 -34.76 -12.31 1.80
C ASN A 347 -34.41 -11.93 3.24
N GLU A 348 -34.01 -12.90 4.07
CA GLU A 348 -33.48 -12.64 5.42
C GLU A 348 -31.95 -12.42 5.40
N TYR A 349 -31.25 -13.18 4.55
CA TYR A 349 -29.80 -13.18 4.44
C TYR A 349 -29.28 -11.92 3.75
N VAL A 350 -29.94 -11.50 2.67
CA VAL A 350 -29.61 -10.29 1.89
C VAL A 350 -30.90 -9.54 1.52
N PRO A 351 -31.55 -8.86 2.48
CA PRO A 351 -32.89 -8.28 2.31
C PRO A 351 -32.95 -7.19 1.26
N ILE A 352 -31.89 -6.41 1.05
CA ILE A 352 -31.83 -5.34 0.06
C ILE A 352 -31.29 -5.88 -1.26
N LYS A 353 -32.13 -5.87 -2.31
CA LYS A 353 -31.77 -6.37 -3.65
C LYS A 353 -30.68 -5.51 -4.25
N THR A 354 -29.53 -6.12 -4.58
CA THR A 354 -28.38 -5.52 -5.22
C THR A 354 -27.51 -6.57 -5.90
N ASP A 355 -26.83 -6.18 -6.96
CA ASP A 355 -25.78 -7.00 -7.62
C ASP A 355 -24.36 -6.55 -7.19
N ASN A 356 -24.27 -5.62 -6.25
CA ASN A 356 -22.99 -5.17 -5.70
C ASN A 356 -22.47 -6.15 -4.65
N ALA A 357 -21.32 -6.74 -4.90
CA ALA A 357 -20.72 -7.76 -4.02
C ALA A 357 -20.47 -7.27 -2.59
N VAL A 358 -19.91 -6.05 -2.43
CA VAL A 358 -19.62 -5.45 -1.10
C VAL A 358 -20.90 -5.33 -0.30
N SER A 359 -21.96 -4.79 -0.93
CA SER A 359 -23.28 -4.62 -0.31
C SER A 359 -23.95 -5.95 0.05
N LEU A 360 -23.75 -7.00 -0.73
CA LEU A 360 -24.23 -8.35 -0.44
C LEU A 360 -23.50 -8.95 0.77
N PHE A 361 -22.16 -8.84 0.81
CA PHE A 361 -21.36 -9.35 1.94
C PHE A 361 -21.67 -8.61 3.24
N ILE A 362 -21.86 -7.30 3.25
CA ILE A 362 -22.26 -6.56 4.47
C ILE A 362 -23.57 -7.12 5.04
N GLN A 363 -24.59 -7.33 4.21
CA GLN A 363 -25.88 -7.85 4.62
C GLN A 363 -25.76 -9.30 5.17
N ALA A 364 -25.04 -10.17 4.45
CA ALA A 364 -24.78 -11.53 4.86
C ALA A 364 -24.02 -11.60 6.19
N ILE A 365 -23.02 -10.77 6.40
CA ILE A 365 -22.26 -10.65 7.65
C ILE A 365 -23.19 -10.23 8.81
N ILE A 366 -24.04 -9.23 8.59
CA ILE A 366 -25.02 -8.79 9.60
C ILE A 366 -25.96 -9.95 9.98
N TYR A 367 -26.42 -10.74 9.00
CA TYR A 367 -27.24 -11.92 9.27
C TYR A 367 -26.48 -12.94 10.12
N MET A 368 -25.22 -13.26 9.78
CA MET A 368 -24.41 -14.28 10.46
C MET A 368 -23.96 -13.90 11.87
N LEU A 369 -24.03 -12.65 12.29
CA LEU A 369 -23.68 -12.23 13.65
C LEU A 369 -24.79 -12.58 14.65
N LYS A 370 -24.41 -13.01 15.86
CA LYS A 370 -25.29 -13.02 17.05
C LYS A 370 -25.59 -11.59 17.49
N ILE A 371 -26.63 -11.39 18.28
CA ILE A 371 -26.85 -10.11 18.98
C ILE A 371 -25.67 -9.87 19.94
N ASN A 372 -25.13 -8.65 19.92
CA ASN A 372 -23.88 -8.23 20.54
C ASN A 372 -22.61 -8.86 19.94
N GLY A 373 -22.73 -9.64 18.86
CA GLY A 373 -21.59 -10.12 18.09
C GLY A 373 -20.85 -8.97 17.40
N LYS A 374 -19.53 -9.12 17.25
CA LYS A 374 -18.60 -8.09 16.75
C LYS A 374 -18.10 -8.48 15.35
N CYS A 375 -17.95 -7.50 14.50
CA CYS A 375 -17.35 -7.69 13.18
C CYS A 375 -16.24 -6.68 12.95
N ALA A 376 -15.13 -7.18 12.39
CA ALA A 376 -14.15 -6.34 11.70
C ALA A 376 -14.02 -6.86 10.26
N VAL A 377 -14.30 -6.01 9.27
CA VAL A 377 -14.32 -6.37 7.85
C VAL A 377 -13.56 -5.36 7.02
N VAL A 378 -12.72 -5.86 6.10
CA VAL A 378 -12.00 -5.02 5.12
C VAL A 378 -12.93 -4.72 3.95
N LEU A 379 -13.07 -3.46 3.59
CA LEU A 379 -13.91 -2.99 2.49
C LEU A 379 -13.14 -2.01 1.60
N PRO A 380 -13.48 -1.90 0.30
CA PRO A 380 -12.88 -0.90 -0.57
C PRO A 380 -13.36 0.50 -0.19
N ASP A 381 -12.45 1.48 -0.19
CA ASP A 381 -12.77 2.89 -0.04
C ASP A 381 -13.29 3.44 -1.38
N GLY A 382 -14.58 3.33 -1.60
CA GLY A 382 -15.21 3.63 -2.89
C GLY A 382 -16.68 4.04 -2.79
N GLN A 383 -17.37 4.05 -3.93
CA GLN A 383 -18.78 4.47 -4.07
C GLN A 383 -19.72 3.73 -3.12
N ASP A 384 -19.42 2.49 -2.75
CA ASP A 384 -20.19 1.70 -1.80
C ASP A 384 -20.35 2.40 -0.45
N LEU A 385 -19.33 3.14 -0.04
CA LEU A 385 -19.27 3.81 1.26
C LEU A 385 -19.80 5.24 1.25
N PHE A 386 -19.69 5.95 0.12
CA PHE A 386 -19.98 7.39 0.12
C PHE A 386 -20.89 7.89 -1.01
N SER A 387 -21.45 7.04 -1.88
CA SER A 387 -22.43 7.48 -2.86
C SER A 387 -23.63 8.11 -2.17
N LYS A 388 -23.98 9.36 -2.57
CA LYS A 388 -25.12 10.12 -2.07
C LYS A 388 -26.32 10.07 -3.01
N THR A 389 -26.17 9.42 -4.18
CA THR A 389 -27.16 9.38 -5.25
C THR A 389 -27.69 7.98 -5.55
N ASN A 390 -26.94 6.92 -5.19
CA ASN A 390 -27.37 5.54 -5.39
C ASN A 390 -28.20 5.06 -4.20
N ASN A 391 -29.52 5.05 -4.35
CA ASN A 391 -30.45 4.65 -3.30
C ASN A 391 -30.18 3.25 -2.73
N THR A 392 -29.76 2.28 -3.55
CA THR A 392 -29.46 0.94 -3.08
C THR A 392 -28.29 0.93 -2.11
N LEU A 393 -27.20 1.64 -2.44
CA LEU A 393 -26.04 1.77 -1.57
C LEU A 393 -26.36 2.55 -0.28
N ILE A 394 -27.20 3.58 -0.38
CA ILE A 394 -27.72 4.34 0.77
C ILE A 394 -28.51 3.40 1.70
N ASN A 395 -29.44 2.63 1.16
CA ASN A 395 -30.26 1.70 1.94
C ASN A 395 -29.43 0.63 2.68
N VAL A 396 -28.36 0.13 2.05
CA VAL A 396 -27.44 -0.85 2.71
C VAL A 396 -26.70 -0.20 3.88
N ARG A 397 -26.23 1.04 3.75
CA ARG A 397 -25.61 1.76 4.86
C ARG A 397 -26.60 2.12 5.96
N GLU A 398 -27.81 2.53 5.61
CA GLU A 398 -28.90 2.74 6.55
C GLU A 398 -29.24 1.44 7.31
N TYR A 399 -29.35 0.30 6.61
CA TYR A 399 -29.56 -1.01 7.21
C TYR A 399 -28.46 -1.36 8.21
N LEU A 400 -27.19 -1.16 7.85
CA LEU A 400 -26.06 -1.37 8.74
C LEU A 400 -26.19 -0.53 10.03
N MET A 401 -26.49 0.77 9.94
CA MET A 401 -26.52 1.65 11.11
C MET A 401 -27.77 1.49 11.98
N LYS A 402 -28.85 0.94 11.43
CA LYS A 402 -30.05 0.61 12.18
C LYS A 402 -30.03 -0.78 12.81
N THR A 403 -29.25 -1.70 12.24
CA THR A 403 -29.08 -3.07 12.75
C THR A 403 -27.89 -3.15 13.71
N CYS A 404 -26.83 -2.41 13.40
CA CYS A 404 -25.56 -2.46 14.13
C CYS A 404 -25.16 -1.08 14.69
N ASP A 405 -24.33 -1.11 15.70
CA ASP A 405 -23.59 0.03 16.21
C ASP A 405 -22.24 0.08 15.50
N LEU A 406 -22.14 0.87 14.41
CA LEU A 406 -20.90 1.12 13.68
C LEU A 406 -20.01 2.03 14.52
N LYS A 407 -18.96 1.45 15.08
CA LYS A 407 -18.03 2.14 15.98
C LYS A 407 -16.95 2.92 15.24
N GLU A 408 -16.31 2.25 14.29
CA GLU A 408 -15.08 2.76 13.66
C GLU A 408 -15.01 2.43 12.17
N VAL A 409 -14.51 3.40 11.40
CA VAL A 409 -14.04 3.25 10.02
C VAL A 409 -12.55 3.62 10.02
N ILE A 410 -11.68 2.63 9.74
CA ILE A 410 -10.23 2.77 9.85
C ILE A 410 -9.63 2.69 8.46
N TYR A 411 -9.10 3.78 7.94
CA TYR A 411 -8.44 3.85 6.64
C TYR A 411 -7.05 3.23 6.70
N LEU A 412 -6.78 2.33 5.77
CA LEU A 412 -5.49 1.66 5.64
C LEU A 412 -4.57 2.40 4.67
N PRO A 413 -3.24 2.35 4.87
CA PRO A 413 -2.29 3.00 3.96
C PRO A 413 -2.40 2.45 2.53
N SER A 414 -2.19 3.33 1.55
CA SER A 414 -2.12 2.92 0.15
C SER A 414 -0.99 1.91 -0.06
N GLY A 415 -1.25 0.84 -0.83
CA GLY A 415 -0.26 -0.19 -1.13
C GLY A 415 -0.07 -1.25 -0.04
N ILE A 416 -0.88 -1.25 1.04
CA ILE A 416 -0.86 -2.31 2.05
C ILE A 416 -1.25 -3.67 1.44
N PHE A 417 -2.07 -3.66 0.41
CA PHE A 417 -2.35 -4.79 -0.45
C PHE A 417 -1.56 -4.61 -1.76
N SER A 418 -0.40 -5.29 -1.88
CA SER A 418 0.58 -5.11 -2.95
C SER A 418 0.07 -5.40 -4.37
N TYR A 419 -1.03 -6.10 -4.51
CA TYR A 419 -1.64 -6.54 -5.78
C TYR A 419 -2.80 -5.65 -6.24
N THR A 420 -3.22 -4.64 -5.48
CA THR A 420 -4.28 -3.70 -5.85
C THR A 420 -3.93 -2.27 -5.51
N SER A 421 -4.32 -1.35 -6.38
CA SER A 421 -4.28 0.09 -6.12
C SER A 421 -5.53 0.61 -5.39
N ILE A 422 -6.50 -0.27 -5.11
CA ILE A 422 -7.74 0.11 -4.43
C ILE A 422 -7.42 0.45 -2.97
N LYS A 423 -7.79 1.66 -2.57
CA LYS A 423 -7.75 2.05 -1.15
C LYS A 423 -8.77 1.24 -0.38
N THR A 424 -8.43 0.87 0.84
CA THR A 424 -9.27 0.04 1.70
C THR A 424 -9.41 0.65 3.09
N CYS A 425 -10.49 0.28 3.75
CA CYS A 425 -10.71 0.60 5.15
C CYS A 425 -11.24 -0.63 5.90
N VAL A 426 -11.12 -0.62 7.22
CA VAL A 426 -11.71 -1.63 8.10
C VAL A 426 -12.92 -1.03 8.79
N PHE A 427 -14.06 -1.71 8.66
CA PHE A 427 -15.27 -1.41 9.45
C PHE A 427 -15.28 -2.26 10.70
N TYR A 428 -15.46 -1.61 11.86
CA TYR A 428 -15.70 -2.27 13.13
C TYR A 428 -17.09 -1.93 13.65
N PHE A 429 -17.95 -2.93 13.79
CA PHE A 429 -19.32 -2.77 14.28
C PHE A 429 -19.80 -3.93 15.15
N ILE A 430 -20.85 -3.66 15.92
CA ILE A 430 -21.46 -4.61 16.86
C ILE A 430 -22.96 -4.72 16.52
N LYS A 431 -23.44 -5.92 16.23
CA LYS A 431 -24.87 -6.16 15.96
C LYS A 431 -25.73 -5.92 17.20
N LYS A 432 -26.82 -5.18 17.06
CA LYS A 432 -27.74 -4.80 18.15
C LYS A 432 -29.15 -5.32 17.93
N LYS A 433 -29.59 -5.48 16.68
CA LYS A 433 -30.94 -5.92 16.33
C LYS A 433 -30.90 -6.94 15.20
N GLU A 434 -31.91 -7.78 15.10
CA GLU A 434 -32.11 -8.62 13.91
C GLU A 434 -32.63 -7.78 12.74
N GLY A 435 -32.24 -8.18 11.52
CA GLY A 435 -32.61 -7.42 10.30
C GLY A 435 -34.13 -7.35 10.08
N LYS A 436 -34.85 -8.41 10.39
CA LYS A 436 -36.33 -8.47 10.33
C LYS A 436 -37.04 -7.49 11.28
N ASP A 437 -36.40 -7.10 12.39
CA ASP A 437 -36.96 -6.13 13.34
C ASP A 437 -36.76 -4.67 12.91
N ILE A 438 -35.91 -4.45 11.88
CA ILE A 438 -35.49 -3.13 11.45
C ILE A 438 -36.02 -2.76 10.07
N LEU A 439 -36.21 -3.77 9.19
CA LEU A 439 -36.52 -3.58 7.79
C LEU A 439 -37.73 -4.41 7.37
N GLU A 440 -38.79 -3.71 6.92
CA GLU A 440 -39.91 -4.29 6.17
C GLU A 440 -39.66 -4.13 4.68
N THR A 441 -39.80 -5.21 3.92
CA THR A 441 -39.61 -5.20 2.46
C THR A 441 -40.93 -5.58 1.80
N LYS A 442 -41.48 -4.70 0.95
CA LYS A 442 -42.65 -4.97 0.15
C LYS A 442 -42.25 -5.19 -1.31
N ILE A 443 -42.47 -6.41 -1.79
CA ILE A 443 -42.17 -6.78 -3.18
C ILE A 443 -43.35 -6.30 -4.07
N LYS A 444 -43.01 -5.55 -5.11
CA LYS A 444 -43.97 -5.15 -6.16
C LYS A 444 -43.91 -6.19 -7.28
N VAL A 445 -45.07 -6.78 -7.59
CA VAL A 445 -45.19 -7.79 -8.65
C VAL A 445 -46.05 -7.29 -9.79
N SER A 446 -45.74 -7.70 -11.01
CA SER A 446 -46.56 -7.45 -12.20
C SER A 446 -47.79 -8.35 -12.18
N LYS A 447 -48.74 -8.11 -13.12
CA LYS A 447 -49.87 -8.97 -13.35
C LYS A 447 -49.49 -10.43 -13.72
N THR A 448 -48.27 -10.63 -14.20
CA THR A 448 -47.69 -11.92 -14.55
C THR A 448 -46.85 -12.52 -13.41
N GLN A 449 -47.00 -12.05 -12.18
CA GLN A 449 -46.30 -12.46 -10.96
C GLN A 449 -44.77 -12.28 -11.01
N LYS A 450 -44.25 -11.49 -11.96
CA LYS A 450 -42.79 -11.16 -12.01
C LYS A 450 -42.53 -9.96 -11.08
N GLU A 451 -41.46 -10.04 -10.32
CA GLU A 451 -41.00 -8.91 -9.50
C GLU A 451 -40.67 -7.70 -10.35
N THR A 452 -41.33 -6.56 -10.09
CA THR A 452 -41.14 -5.29 -10.80
C THR A 452 -40.38 -4.26 -9.97
N GLY A 453 -40.20 -4.52 -8.68
CA GLY A 453 -39.45 -3.67 -7.75
C GLY A 453 -39.66 -4.04 -6.31
N ARG A 454 -38.95 -3.34 -5.44
CA ARG A 454 -39.06 -3.48 -3.97
C ARG A 454 -39.17 -2.09 -3.33
N GLU A 455 -39.97 -2.05 -2.27
CA GLU A 455 -40.07 -0.90 -1.39
C GLU A 455 -39.52 -1.29 -0.02
N TYR A 456 -38.58 -0.51 0.48
CA TYR A 456 -37.90 -0.71 1.75
C TYR A 456 -38.42 0.29 2.77
N LYS A 457 -38.89 -0.19 3.92
CA LYS A 457 -39.37 0.65 5.01
C LYS A 457 -38.54 0.33 6.25
N PHE A 458 -37.78 1.29 6.69
CA PHE A 458 -36.93 1.17 7.88
C PHE A 458 -37.64 1.69 9.13
N THR A 459 -37.35 1.10 10.29
CA THR A 459 -37.72 1.67 11.59
C THR A 459 -37.01 3.00 11.82
N LYS A 460 -37.56 3.83 12.74
CA LYS A 460 -36.93 5.12 13.08
C LYS A 460 -35.68 4.99 13.94
N THR A 461 -35.57 3.90 14.72
CA THR A 461 -34.50 3.72 15.71
C THR A 461 -33.17 3.41 15.06
N LEU A 462 -32.16 4.18 15.38
CA LEU A 462 -30.75 3.95 15.01
C LEU A 462 -30.03 3.21 16.17
N GLN A 463 -29.15 2.28 15.82
CA GLN A 463 -28.30 1.59 16.79
C GLN A 463 -26.92 2.25 16.90
N THR A 464 -26.46 2.88 15.82
CA THR A 464 -25.25 3.71 15.78
C THR A 464 -25.58 5.08 16.36
N SER A 465 -24.79 5.57 17.31
CA SER A 465 -24.92 6.93 17.87
C SER A 465 -23.92 7.91 17.30
N LYS A 466 -22.72 7.43 17.00
CA LYS A 466 -21.62 8.18 16.40
C LYS A 466 -20.65 7.23 15.73
N VAL A 467 -19.90 7.70 14.73
CA VAL A 467 -18.86 6.92 14.05
C VAL A 467 -17.52 7.64 14.20
N LYS A 468 -16.49 6.90 14.55
CA LYS A 468 -15.11 7.38 14.61
C LYS A 468 -14.36 6.99 13.35
N PHE A 469 -13.75 7.97 12.70
CA PHE A 469 -12.91 7.76 11.53
C PHE A 469 -11.45 7.87 11.92
N TYR A 470 -10.65 6.88 11.52
CA TYR A 470 -9.23 6.82 11.84
C TYR A 470 -8.38 6.67 10.58
N ASP A 471 -7.21 7.27 10.60
CA ASP A 471 -6.09 6.89 9.75
C ASP A 471 -5.18 5.93 10.53
N CYS A 472 -4.69 4.90 9.87
CA CYS A 472 -3.92 3.85 10.54
C CYS A 472 -2.66 3.52 9.75
N ASN A 473 -1.52 3.44 10.45
CA ASN A 473 -0.32 2.82 9.93
C ASN A 473 -0.03 1.54 10.74
N PRO A 474 -0.46 0.36 10.25
CA PRO A 474 -0.25 -0.91 10.97
C PRO A 474 1.23 -1.26 11.17
N TYR A 475 2.14 -0.74 10.33
CA TYR A 475 3.58 -0.99 10.44
C TYR A 475 4.20 -0.29 11.67
N GLU A 476 3.64 0.84 12.08
CA GLU A 476 4.11 1.65 13.22
C GLU A 476 3.19 1.51 14.45
N ASP A 477 2.15 0.68 14.36
CA ASP A 477 1.08 0.52 15.36
C ASP A 477 0.39 1.85 15.72
N ILE A 478 0.30 2.75 14.73
CA ILE A 478 -0.30 4.09 14.88
C ILE A 478 -1.74 4.06 14.40
N LYS A 479 -2.65 4.59 15.21
CA LYS A 479 -4.06 4.80 14.90
C LYS A 479 -4.45 6.22 15.33
N ASN A 480 -4.58 7.12 14.35
CA ASN A 480 -4.89 8.53 14.59
C ASN A 480 -6.38 8.80 14.34
N LEU A 481 -7.06 9.40 15.30
CA LEU A 481 -8.44 9.86 15.12
C LEU A 481 -8.45 11.03 14.13
N LEU A 482 -9.17 10.86 13.01
CA LEU A 482 -9.39 11.93 12.03
C LEU A 482 -10.58 12.80 12.43
N VAL A 483 -11.72 12.17 12.71
CA VAL A 483 -12.94 12.86 13.15
C VAL A 483 -13.88 11.89 13.84
N GLU A 484 -14.64 12.38 14.82
CA GLU A 484 -15.78 11.69 15.44
C GLU A 484 -17.07 12.40 14.97
N VAL A 485 -17.97 11.64 14.33
CA VAL A 485 -19.17 12.20 13.69
C VAL A 485 -20.43 11.68 14.35
N PRO A 486 -21.28 12.55 14.93
CA PRO A 486 -22.60 12.19 15.42
C PRO A 486 -23.47 11.64 14.30
N ILE A 487 -24.36 10.67 14.62
CA ILE A 487 -25.16 9.97 13.62
C ILE A 487 -26.08 10.90 12.84
N GLU A 488 -26.60 11.97 13.46
CA GLU A 488 -27.49 12.94 12.82
C GLU A 488 -26.82 13.59 11.59
N LYS A 489 -25.51 13.90 11.66
CA LYS A 489 -24.75 14.43 10.52
C LYS A 489 -24.60 13.41 9.41
N ILE A 490 -24.44 12.12 9.76
CA ILE A 490 -24.31 11.04 8.78
C ILE A 490 -25.66 10.80 8.08
N VAL A 491 -26.76 10.77 8.83
CA VAL A 491 -28.12 10.65 8.28
C VAL A 491 -28.42 11.80 7.31
N ASN A 492 -28.14 13.05 7.72
CA ASN A 492 -28.36 14.24 6.89
C ASN A 492 -27.49 14.26 5.63
N ASN A 493 -26.39 13.48 5.61
CA ASN A 493 -25.49 13.33 4.47
C ASN A 493 -25.70 11.99 3.72
N SER A 494 -26.95 11.48 3.67
CA SER A 494 -27.33 10.24 2.96
C SER A 494 -26.54 9.01 3.43
N TYR A 495 -26.28 8.90 4.71
CA TYR A 495 -25.47 7.83 5.32
C TYR A 495 -24.07 7.67 4.69
N ALA A 496 -23.51 8.72 4.08
CA ALA A 496 -22.16 8.67 3.52
C ALA A 496 -21.10 8.46 4.61
N LEU A 497 -20.10 7.63 4.32
CA LEU A 497 -19.03 7.26 5.25
C LEU A 497 -17.64 7.71 4.75
N ASN A 498 -17.61 8.83 4.02
CA ASN A 498 -16.37 9.51 3.68
C ASN A 498 -16.04 10.53 4.77
N TYR A 499 -14.94 10.31 5.50
CA TYR A 499 -14.53 11.21 6.59
C TYR A 499 -14.28 12.64 6.11
N THR A 500 -13.84 12.84 4.86
CA THR A 500 -13.58 14.18 4.31
C THR A 500 -14.83 15.06 4.23
N ASP A 501 -16.01 14.44 4.21
CA ASP A 501 -17.29 15.16 4.25
C ASP A 501 -17.58 15.78 5.64
N TYR A 502 -16.86 15.31 6.69
CA TYR A 502 -17.13 15.63 8.10
C TYR A 502 -15.95 16.29 8.79
N ILE A 503 -14.76 16.21 8.24
CA ILE A 503 -13.70 17.10 8.69
C ILE A 503 -14.17 18.50 8.30
N LYS A 504 -14.77 19.18 9.26
CA LYS A 504 -14.67 20.65 9.24
C LYS A 504 -13.17 20.92 9.20
N ASP A 505 -12.71 21.76 8.31
CA ASP A 505 -11.57 22.57 8.62
C ASP A 505 -11.88 23.15 10.02
N ASP A 506 -11.28 22.60 11.09
CA ASP A 506 -11.05 23.29 12.36
C ASP A 506 -9.97 24.37 12.15
N LYS A 507 -9.97 24.91 10.97
CA LYS A 507 -9.69 26.33 10.85
C LYS A 507 -10.90 26.99 11.47
N GLU A 508 -10.70 27.70 12.57
CA GLU A 508 -11.45 28.87 13.02
C GLU A 508 -12.27 29.36 11.83
N GLU A 509 -13.59 29.55 11.96
CA GLU A 509 -14.37 30.15 10.90
C GLU A 509 -13.52 31.33 10.45
N GLU A 510 -12.87 31.21 9.27
CA GLU A 510 -12.01 32.27 8.77
C GLU A 510 -12.93 33.49 8.70
N GLN A 511 -12.85 34.39 9.69
CA GLN A 511 -13.59 35.63 9.69
C GLN A 511 -12.96 36.44 8.57
N TYR A 512 -13.69 36.55 7.49
CA TYR A 512 -13.33 37.41 6.37
C TYR A 512 -13.80 38.83 6.68
N GLU A 513 -13.10 39.81 6.15
CA GLU A 513 -13.52 41.23 6.25
C GLU A 513 -14.96 41.44 5.77
N GLU A 514 -15.64 42.40 6.32
CA GLU A 514 -16.99 42.78 5.92
C GLU A 514 -17.01 43.14 4.44
N GLY A 515 -17.85 42.45 3.66
CA GLY A 515 -17.94 42.61 2.22
C GLY A 515 -17.24 41.51 1.39
N ILE A 516 -16.55 40.54 2.00
CA ILE A 516 -16.04 39.35 1.29
C ILE A 516 -17.11 38.27 1.27
N ILE A 517 -17.44 37.80 0.07
CA ILE A 517 -18.40 36.69 -0.13
C ILE A 517 -17.70 35.41 -0.53
N ILE A 518 -18.15 34.29 0.03
CA ILE A 518 -17.61 32.97 -0.35
C ILE A 518 -18.40 32.42 -1.51
N LYS A 519 -17.74 32.12 -2.64
CA LYS A 519 -18.33 31.57 -3.85
C LYS A 519 -17.63 30.29 -4.28
N SER A 520 -18.39 29.29 -4.73
CA SER A 520 -17.83 28.10 -5.36
C SER A 520 -17.36 28.39 -6.80
N ILE A 521 -16.39 27.61 -7.29
CA ILE A 521 -15.96 27.72 -8.71
C ILE A 521 -17.14 27.52 -9.65
N SER A 522 -18.11 26.66 -9.32
CA SER A 522 -19.33 26.47 -10.12
C SER A 522 -20.20 27.74 -10.20
N GLU A 523 -20.16 28.63 -9.21
CA GLU A 523 -20.86 29.91 -9.23
C GLU A 523 -20.10 30.99 -10.06
N ILE A 524 -18.77 30.93 -10.05
CA ILE A 524 -17.89 31.91 -10.70
C ILE A 524 -17.64 31.57 -12.18
N CYS A 525 -17.39 30.30 -12.49
CA CYS A 525 -16.91 29.84 -13.79
C CYS A 525 -17.86 28.84 -14.46
N LYS A 526 -17.87 28.85 -15.80
CA LYS A 526 -18.42 27.79 -16.65
C LYS A 526 -17.31 26.93 -17.22
N PHE A 527 -17.53 25.61 -17.26
CA PHE A 527 -16.61 24.67 -17.89
C PHE A 527 -16.86 24.59 -19.40
N LEU A 528 -15.81 24.66 -20.19
CA LEU A 528 -15.86 24.35 -21.59
C LEU A 528 -15.69 22.84 -21.84
N PRO A 529 -16.12 22.33 -23.02
CA PRO A 529 -15.82 20.97 -23.43
C PRO A 529 -14.29 20.71 -23.41
N LYS A 530 -13.87 19.54 -22.96
CA LYS A 530 -12.45 19.15 -22.99
C LYS A 530 -11.92 19.10 -24.44
N SER A 531 -10.68 19.48 -24.62
CA SER A 531 -9.97 19.32 -25.90
C SER A 531 -9.92 17.84 -26.31
N LYS A 532 -9.90 17.59 -27.62
CA LYS A 532 -9.66 16.26 -28.20
C LYS A 532 -8.17 16.01 -28.54
N ARG A 533 -7.31 17.03 -28.37
CA ARG A 533 -5.87 16.92 -28.65
C ARG A 533 -5.17 16.15 -27.54
N ASN A 534 -4.39 15.14 -27.90
CA ASN A 534 -3.58 14.42 -26.91
C ASN A 534 -2.35 15.23 -26.49
N ALA A 535 -1.69 14.85 -25.39
CA ALA A 535 -0.55 15.57 -24.83
C ALA A 535 0.69 15.62 -25.75
N LYS A 536 0.76 14.82 -26.82
CA LYS A 536 1.86 14.79 -27.80
C LYS A 536 1.67 15.79 -28.96
N TYR A 537 0.51 16.40 -29.05
CA TYR A 537 0.15 17.29 -30.18
C TYR A 537 1.02 18.55 -30.26
N GLY A 538 1.34 19.17 -29.13
CA GLY A 538 2.12 20.41 -29.12
C GLY A 538 3.61 20.21 -29.40
N ASN A 539 4.22 21.18 -30.07
CA ASN A 539 5.61 21.26 -30.48
C ASN A 539 6.48 21.97 -29.44
N LYS A 540 7.80 21.90 -29.60
CA LYS A 540 8.76 22.64 -28.75
C LYS A 540 8.76 24.15 -29.04
N GLU A 541 8.37 24.54 -30.24
CA GLU A 541 8.32 25.91 -30.76
C GLU A 541 6.93 26.14 -31.34
N GLY A 542 6.41 27.36 -31.31
CA GLY A 542 5.11 27.77 -31.81
C GLY A 542 4.74 29.14 -31.24
N GLU A 543 3.73 29.80 -31.81
CA GLU A 543 3.31 31.15 -31.39
C GLU A 543 2.46 31.14 -30.09
N TYR A 544 1.64 30.09 -29.89
CA TYR A 544 0.69 30.03 -28.77
C TYR A 544 0.98 28.88 -27.82
N PRO A 545 0.82 29.08 -26.49
CA PRO A 545 1.07 28.02 -25.51
C PRO A 545 0.09 26.85 -25.67
N PHE A 546 0.63 25.63 -25.53
CA PHE A 546 -0.14 24.39 -25.45
C PHE A 546 -0.06 23.84 -24.02
N PHE A 547 -1.12 23.99 -23.25
CA PHE A 547 -1.17 23.56 -21.87
C PHE A 547 -1.42 22.06 -21.75
N LYS A 548 -0.66 21.43 -20.89
CA LYS A 548 -0.79 20.05 -20.45
C LYS A 548 -1.07 20.04 -18.94
N SER A 549 -1.31 18.88 -18.35
CA SER A 549 -1.47 18.76 -16.89
C SER A 549 -0.11 19.02 -16.18
N SER A 550 0.41 20.24 -16.27
CA SER A 550 1.67 20.66 -15.65
C SER A 550 1.71 22.18 -15.44
N ILE A 551 2.48 22.62 -14.41
CA ILE A 551 2.69 24.05 -14.11
C ILE A 551 3.55 24.73 -15.19
N LYS A 552 4.54 24.00 -15.74
CA LYS A 552 5.48 24.57 -16.72
C LYS A 552 4.93 24.42 -18.13
N VAL A 553 4.82 25.54 -18.84
CA VAL A 553 4.51 25.56 -20.28
C VAL A 553 5.80 25.28 -21.04
N ASN A 554 5.86 24.14 -21.72
CA ASN A 554 7.00 23.69 -22.52
C ASN A 554 6.57 23.11 -23.87
N SER A 555 5.37 23.46 -24.30
CA SER A 555 4.78 23.00 -25.55
C SER A 555 3.94 24.12 -26.16
N TYR A 556 3.95 24.23 -27.48
CA TYR A 556 3.36 25.33 -28.22
C TYR A 556 2.63 24.82 -29.46
N VAL A 557 1.79 25.69 -30.05
CA VAL A 557 1.08 25.45 -31.31
C VAL A 557 1.09 26.73 -32.15
N ASP A 558 0.88 26.60 -33.45
CA ASP A 558 0.85 27.75 -34.38
C ASP A 558 -0.55 28.38 -34.44
N GLU A 559 -1.61 27.63 -34.10
CA GLU A 559 -2.99 28.10 -34.04
C GLU A 559 -3.65 27.75 -32.68
N PRO A 560 -4.27 28.75 -32.01
CA PRO A 560 -4.91 28.51 -30.72
C PRO A 560 -6.36 28.01 -30.89
N ASP A 561 -6.82 27.14 -29.98
CA ASP A 561 -8.22 26.67 -29.93
C ASP A 561 -9.11 27.58 -29.09
N TYR A 562 -8.53 28.33 -28.16
CA TYR A 562 -9.23 29.20 -27.22
C TYR A 562 -8.74 30.66 -27.40
N PHE A 563 -9.69 31.61 -27.44
CA PHE A 563 -9.39 33.01 -27.73
C PHE A 563 -9.84 33.98 -26.62
N GLU A 564 -10.41 33.48 -25.52
CA GLU A 564 -10.85 34.27 -24.38
C GLU A 564 -10.08 33.89 -23.11
N GLU A 565 -10.02 34.86 -22.16
CA GLU A 565 -9.51 34.65 -20.84
C GLU A 565 -10.10 33.39 -20.19
N SER A 566 -9.23 32.48 -19.79
CA SER A 566 -9.63 31.20 -19.21
C SER A 566 -8.65 30.74 -18.15
N LEU A 567 -9.15 30.02 -17.14
CA LEU A 567 -8.38 29.21 -16.23
C LEU A 567 -8.18 27.82 -16.84
N ILE A 568 -7.03 27.27 -16.69
CA ILE A 568 -6.67 25.92 -17.17
C ILE A 568 -6.19 25.10 -15.97
N ILE A 569 -6.94 24.04 -15.63
CA ILE A 569 -6.64 23.13 -14.50
C ILE A 569 -6.35 21.75 -15.06
N GLY A 570 -5.15 21.22 -14.79
CA GLY A 570 -4.78 19.86 -15.16
C GLY A 570 -5.55 18.83 -14.33
N ASP A 571 -6.02 17.75 -14.99
CA ASP A 571 -6.82 16.72 -14.34
C ASP A 571 -5.99 15.63 -13.63
N GLY A 572 -4.66 15.59 -13.83
CA GLY A 572 -3.79 14.57 -13.25
C GLY A 572 -2.40 15.04 -12.88
N GLY A 573 -1.75 14.29 -11.99
CA GLY A 573 -0.42 14.60 -11.45
C GLY A 573 -0.48 15.51 -10.22
N GLU A 574 0.52 16.39 -10.05
CA GLU A 574 0.51 17.40 -9.00
C GLU A 574 -0.48 18.53 -9.35
N PRO A 575 -1.15 19.13 -8.33
CA PRO A 575 -2.09 20.23 -8.53
C PRO A 575 -1.44 21.34 -9.35
N ASN A 576 -2.13 21.78 -10.39
CA ASN A 576 -1.64 22.85 -11.25
C ASN A 576 -2.80 23.69 -11.78
N ILE A 577 -2.54 24.98 -11.94
CA ILE A 577 -3.43 25.93 -12.56
C ILE A 577 -2.63 26.87 -13.44
N ASN A 578 -3.19 27.19 -14.58
CA ASN A 578 -2.65 28.15 -15.55
C ASN A 578 -3.73 29.17 -15.93
N TYR A 579 -3.31 30.26 -16.54
CA TYR A 579 -4.16 31.33 -17.06
C TYR A 579 -3.71 31.69 -18.48
N GLY A 580 -4.64 31.86 -19.40
CA GLY A 580 -4.33 32.19 -20.79
C GLY A 580 -5.49 32.88 -21.50
N THR A 581 -5.15 33.61 -22.60
CA THR A 581 -6.12 34.32 -23.46
C THR A 581 -6.15 33.75 -24.88
N LYS A 582 -4.98 33.35 -25.43
CA LYS A 582 -4.87 32.65 -26.72
C LYS A 582 -4.00 31.42 -26.52
N PHE A 583 -4.60 30.23 -26.60
CA PHE A 583 -3.90 28.99 -26.23
C PHE A 583 -4.64 27.75 -26.76
N SER A 584 -3.98 26.61 -26.67
CA SER A 584 -4.61 25.29 -26.82
C SER A 584 -4.31 24.41 -25.61
N THR A 585 -5.06 23.31 -25.43
CA THR A 585 -4.85 22.38 -24.33
C THR A 585 -4.88 20.92 -24.78
N SER A 586 -4.28 20.04 -23.97
CA SER A 586 -4.52 18.60 -24.11
C SER A 586 -5.87 18.21 -23.51
N ASP A 587 -6.31 16.98 -23.81
CA ASP A 587 -7.47 16.29 -23.22
C ASP A 587 -7.39 16.11 -21.71
N HIS A 588 -6.19 16.28 -21.12
CA HIS A 588 -5.91 16.24 -19.68
C HIS A 588 -6.04 17.61 -18.98
N CYS A 589 -6.80 18.55 -19.54
CA CYS A 589 -7.06 19.86 -18.93
C CYS A 589 -8.54 20.20 -18.92
N TYR A 590 -9.00 20.81 -17.84
CA TYR A 590 -10.26 21.52 -17.78
C TYR A 590 -10.00 22.99 -18.11
N VAL A 591 -10.86 23.56 -18.96
CA VAL A 591 -10.83 24.98 -19.34
C VAL A 591 -12.09 25.64 -18.77
N LEU A 592 -11.91 26.72 -18.02
CA LEU A 592 -12.97 27.42 -17.31
C LEU A 592 -13.00 28.89 -17.71
N GLN A 593 -14.16 29.40 -18.07
CA GLN A 593 -14.41 30.80 -18.39
C GLN A 593 -15.30 31.48 -17.36
N ASN A 594 -15.13 32.77 -17.19
CA ASN A 594 -15.90 33.60 -16.28
C ASN A 594 -17.38 33.63 -16.66
N LYS A 595 -18.29 33.45 -15.70
CA LYS A 595 -19.73 33.58 -15.87
C LYS A 595 -20.21 35.04 -15.81
N ASN A 596 -19.54 35.87 -15.03
CA ASN A 596 -19.92 37.27 -14.85
C ASN A 596 -18.64 38.15 -14.69
N LYS A 597 -18.26 38.81 -15.81
CA LYS A 597 -17.07 39.65 -15.90
C LYS A 597 -17.17 40.97 -15.12
N ILE A 598 -18.37 41.32 -14.61
CA ILE A 598 -18.61 42.54 -13.82
C ILE A 598 -18.32 42.26 -12.32
N LEU A 599 -18.65 41.07 -11.86
CA LEU A 599 -18.49 40.67 -10.45
C LEU A 599 -17.17 39.97 -10.15
N PHE A 600 -16.62 39.24 -11.13
CA PHE A 600 -15.48 38.40 -10.92
C PHE A 600 -14.33 38.74 -11.87
N ASN A 601 -13.14 38.94 -11.32
CA ASN A 601 -11.89 39.04 -12.09
C ASN A 601 -11.24 37.64 -12.17
N LEU A 602 -11.19 37.04 -13.35
CA LEU A 602 -10.70 35.67 -13.52
C LEU A 602 -9.21 35.52 -13.15
N LYS A 603 -8.43 36.62 -13.32
CA LYS A 603 -7.04 36.63 -12.96
C LYS A 603 -6.80 36.69 -11.42
N TYR A 604 -7.74 37.31 -10.69
CA TYR A 604 -7.78 37.22 -9.22
C TYR A 604 -8.01 35.76 -8.80
N ILE A 605 -8.98 35.07 -9.39
CA ILE A 605 -9.26 33.65 -9.09
C ILE A 605 -8.04 32.78 -9.40
N TYR A 606 -7.34 33.07 -10.55
CA TYR A 606 -6.08 32.41 -10.88
C TYR A 606 -5.03 32.58 -9.78
N TYR A 607 -4.77 33.80 -9.36
CA TYR A 607 -3.76 34.07 -8.33
C TYR A 607 -4.13 33.43 -6.98
N TYR A 608 -5.41 33.53 -6.59
CA TYR A 608 -5.85 32.88 -5.35
C TYR A 608 -5.58 31.37 -5.36
N LEU A 609 -5.98 30.67 -6.39
CA LEU A 609 -5.76 29.22 -6.50
C LEU A 609 -4.28 28.87 -6.68
N PHE A 610 -3.54 29.68 -7.42
CA PHE A 610 -2.09 29.48 -7.63
C PHE A 610 -1.30 29.57 -6.33
N HIS A 611 -1.69 30.43 -5.42
CA HIS A 611 -1.06 30.54 -4.08
C HIS A 611 -1.59 29.51 -3.07
N ASN A 612 -2.71 28.87 -3.36
CA ASN A 612 -3.36 27.87 -2.50
C ASN A 612 -3.40 26.48 -3.13
N LEU A 613 -2.36 26.07 -3.88
CA LEU A 613 -2.26 24.75 -4.51
C LEU A 613 -2.35 23.61 -3.49
N GLU A 614 -1.85 23.78 -2.26
CA GLU A 614 -2.01 22.79 -1.18
C GLU A 614 -3.47 22.59 -0.78
N MET A 615 -4.30 23.64 -0.84
CA MET A 615 -5.75 23.51 -0.68
C MET A 615 -6.35 22.68 -1.81
N MET A 616 -5.95 22.93 -3.07
CA MET A 616 -6.39 22.15 -4.22
C MET A 616 -5.97 20.68 -4.14
N LYS A 617 -4.82 20.38 -3.55
CA LYS A 617 -4.28 19.03 -3.39
C LYS A 617 -5.23 18.09 -2.64
N LYS A 618 -6.04 18.61 -1.74
CA LYS A 618 -7.06 17.85 -1.00
C LYS A 618 -8.15 17.27 -1.91
N PHE A 619 -8.40 17.88 -3.07
CA PHE A 619 -9.41 17.48 -4.04
C PHE A 619 -8.89 16.50 -5.08
N TYR A 620 -7.56 16.23 -5.11
CA TYR A 620 -6.95 15.25 -6.01
C TYR A 620 -6.96 13.86 -5.36
N THR A 621 -7.52 12.88 -6.06
CA THR A 621 -7.66 11.48 -5.60
C THR A 621 -6.92 10.53 -6.53
N GLY A 622 -6.45 9.40 -6.04
CA GLY A 622 -5.72 8.37 -6.81
C GLY A 622 -4.38 7.99 -6.17
N VAL A 623 -3.91 6.76 -6.42
CA VAL A 623 -2.73 6.17 -5.75
C VAL A 623 -1.45 6.29 -6.58
N ALA A 624 -1.49 5.97 -7.88
CA ALA A 624 -0.32 6.04 -8.76
C ALA A 624 -0.23 7.39 -9.48
N ILE A 625 -1.35 7.87 -9.99
CA ILE A 625 -1.53 9.20 -10.57
C ILE A 625 -2.72 9.83 -9.88
N LYS A 626 -2.49 10.95 -9.19
CA LYS A 626 -3.57 11.72 -8.56
C LYS A 626 -4.35 12.44 -9.63
N ASN A 627 -5.69 12.39 -9.56
CA ASN A 627 -6.57 13.06 -10.51
C ASN A 627 -7.61 13.88 -9.75
N ILE A 628 -8.05 14.99 -10.37
CA ILE A 628 -9.15 15.80 -9.88
C ILE A 628 -10.36 15.66 -10.82
N SER A 629 -11.54 15.41 -10.24
CA SER A 629 -12.79 15.37 -11.02
C SER A 629 -13.37 16.77 -11.26
N LYS A 630 -14.22 16.91 -12.27
CA LYS A 630 -14.96 18.16 -12.54
C LYS A 630 -15.78 18.59 -11.30
N SER A 631 -16.49 17.66 -10.66
CA SER A 631 -17.30 17.93 -9.47
C SER A 631 -16.47 18.43 -8.30
N ASN A 632 -15.25 17.92 -8.13
CA ASN A 632 -14.34 18.40 -7.10
C ASN A 632 -13.87 19.83 -7.36
N ILE A 633 -13.55 20.16 -8.62
CA ILE A 633 -13.20 21.55 -8.99
C ILE A 633 -14.39 22.48 -8.76
N GLU A 634 -15.60 22.08 -9.17
CA GLU A 634 -16.85 22.84 -8.98
C GLU A 634 -17.12 23.21 -7.53
N SER A 635 -16.74 22.34 -6.58
CA SER A 635 -16.96 22.52 -5.13
C SER A 635 -15.92 23.39 -4.42
N ILE A 636 -14.80 23.75 -5.06
CA ILE A 636 -13.76 24.60 -4.46
C ILE A 636 -14.36 25.98 -4.15
N LYS A 637 -14.27 26.40 -2.88
CA LYS A 637 -14.76 27.69 -2.40
C LYS A 637 -13.65 28.72 -2.44
N ILE A 638 -14.00 29.93 -2.91
CA ILE A 638 -13.07 31.06 -3.05
C ILE A 638 -13.68 32.28 -2.36
N PRO A 639 -12.93 32.97 -1.48
CA PRO A 639 -13.32 34.27 -0.95
C PRO A 639 -13.19 35.33 -2.06
N VAL A 640 -14.25 36.08 -2.29
CA VAL A 640 -14.34 37.06 -3.35
C VAL A 640 -14.59 38.44 -2.73
N PRO A 641 -13.58 39.33 -2.68
CA PRO A 641 -13.76 40.71 -2.26
C PRO A 641 -14.46 41.53 -3.34
N SER A 642 -14.70 42.82 -3.08
CA SER A 642 -15.25 43.75 -4.06
C SER A 642 -14.45 43.73 -5.36
N PHE A 643 -15.11 43.98 -6.51
CA PHE A 643 -14.45 43.92 -7.82
C PHE A 643 -13.28 44.90 -7.95
N GLU A 644 -13.32 46.04 -7.28
CA GLU A 644 -12.21 46.99 -7.26
C GLU A 644 -11.02 46.45 -6.45
N HIS A 645 -11.23 45.81 -5.31
CA HIS A 645 -10.16 45.16 -4.56
C HIS A 645 -9.56 43.98 -5.36
N GLN A 646 -10.38 43.19 -6.08
CA GLN A 646 -9.84 42.16 -6.98
C GLN A 646 -8.89 42.75 -8.02
N LYS A 647 -9.20 43.93 -8.60
CA LYS A 647 -8.31 44.62 -9.57
C LYS A 647 -7.01 45.10 -8.92
N GLU A 648 -7.07 45.65 -7.74
CA GLU A 648 -5.89 46.11 -6.99
C GLU A 648 -4.94 44.95 -6.68
N ILE A 649 -5.48 43.83 -6.21
CA ILE A 649 -4.72 42.60 -5.93
C ILE A 649 -4.03 42.13 -7.23
N VAL A 650 -4.78 42.04 -8.33
CA VAL A 650 -4.24 41.62 -9.64
C VAL A 650 -3.13 42.56 -10.12
N LYS A 651 -3.30 43.87 -10.00
CA LYS A 651 -2.28 44.86 -10.40
C LYS A 651 -0.97 44.69 -9.60
N TYR A 652 -1.06 44.47 -8.32
CA TYR A 652 0.13 44.24 -7.47
C TYR A 652 0.82 42.92 -7.81
N LEU A 653 0.07 41.86 -7.97
CA LEU A 653 0.64 40.53 -8.28
C LEU A 653 1.21 40.48 -9.70
N ASP A 654 0.59 41.16 -10.67
CA ASP A 654 1.12 41.31 -12.02
C ASP A 654 2.50 42.02 -12.00
N PHE A 655 2.63 43.04 -11.16
CA PHE A 655 3.91 43.70 -11.01
C PHE A 655 4.99 42.74 -10.47
N ILE A 656 4.68 41.96 -9.44
CA ILE A 656 5.63 40.99 -8.86
C ILE A 656 6.00 39.91 -9.87
N TYR A 657 5.00 39.28 -10.50
CA TYR A 657 5.23 38.12 -11.35
C TYR A 657 5.70 38.48 -12.75
N ALA A 658 5.09 39.47 -13.39
CA ALA A 658 5.41 39.83 -14.77
C ALA A 658 6.67 40.69 -14.90
N LYS A 659 6.99 41.56 -13.92
CA LYS A 659 8.21 42.39 -13.99
C LYS A 659 9.36 41.81 -13.16
N ALA A 660 9.20 41.72 -11.84
CA ALA A 660 10.32 41.39 -10.96
C ALA A 660 10.87 39.96 -11.19
N ASN A 661 9.99 38.95 -11.18
CA ASN A 661 10.46 37.56 -11.33
C ASN A 661 10.90 37.22 -12.76
N LYS A 662 10.33 37.84 -13.79
CA LYS A 662 10.75 37.61 -15.17
C LYS A 662 12.19 38.13 -15.40
N THR A 663 12.46 39.33 -14.92
CA THR A 663 13.81 39.93 -15.05
C THR A 663 14.87 39.10 -14.32
N SER A 664 14.59 38.65 -13.09
CA SER A 664 15.51 37.81 -12.32
C SER A 664 15.73 36.45 -12.98
N ASN A 665 14.69 35.81 -13.55
CA ASN A 665 14.83 34.55 -14.27
C ASN A 665 15.64 34.69 -15.58
N GLU A 666 15.41 35.77 -16.34
CA GLU A 666 16.19 36.06 -17.55
C GLU A 666 17.66 36.22 -17.21
N LYS A 667 17.99 36.95 -16.13
CA LYS A 667 19.37 37.13 -15.68
C LYS A 667 20.03 35.83 -15.21
N ILE A 668 19.28 34.95 -14.52
CA ILE A 668 19.75 33.61 -14.16
C ILE A 668 20.06 32.77 -15.39
N MET A 669 19.22 32.82 -16.42
CA MET A 669 19.45 32.10 -17.67
C MET A 669 20.68 32.62 -18.41
N GLU A 670 20.88 33.95 -18.43
CA GLU A 670 22.06 34.59 -19.01
C GLU A 670 23.33 34.16 -18.28
N LEU A 671 23.38 34.20 -16.96
CA LEU A 671 24.53 33.76 -16.16
C LEU A 671 24.89 32.30 -16.42
N LYS A 672 23.91 31.42 -16.52
CA LYS A 672 24.09 29.98 -16.85
C LYS A 672 24.65 29.83 -18.28
N LYS A 673 24.16 30.62 -19.23
CA LYS A 673 24.75 30.66 -20.62
C LYS A 673 26.19 31.14 -20.62
N LEU A 674 26.52 32.17 -19.84
CA LEU A 674 27.88 32.69 -19.71
C LEU A 674 28.83 31.65 -19.08
N ASN A 675 28.39 30.93 -18.01
CA ASN A 675 29.20 29.84 -17.47
C ASN A 675 29.48 28.75 -18.52
N LYS A 676 28.49 28.36 -19.30
CA LYS A 676 28.63 27.36 -20.37
C LYS A 676 29.53 27.85 -21.47
N PHE A 677 29.44 29.15 -21.85
CA PHE A 677 30.26 29.77 -22.86
C PHE A 677 31.75 29.81 -22.48
N CYS A 678 32.06 30.25 -21.23
CA CYS A 678 33.43 30.28 -20.73
C CYS A 678 34.09 28.89 -20.68
N LEU A 679 33.34 27.86 -20.33
CA LEU A 679 33.83 26.47 -20.23
C LEU A 679 34.04 25.80 -21.61
N ASN A 680 33.39 26.27 -22.68
CA ASN A 680 33.39 25.63 -24.00
C ASN A 680 34.07 26.47 -25.10
N ASN A 681 34.48 27.70 -24.81
CA ASN A 681 35.06 28.59 -25.84
C ASN A 681 36.58 28.47 -25.94
N GLN A 682 37.06 27.75 -26.96
CA GLN A 682 38.46 27.51 -27.24
C GLN A 682 39.25 28.79 -27.60
N LYS A 683 38.58 29.83 -28.16
CA LYS A 683 39.24 31.03 -28.69
C LYS A 683 39.65 32.06 -27.65
N ILE A 684 39.06 31.99 -26.42
CA ILE A 684 39.27 33.01 -25.37
C ILE A 684 40.56 32.77 -24.60
N PHE A 685 41.00 31.52 -24.44
CA PHE A 685 42.04 31.15 -23.47
C PHE A 685 43.29 30.46 -24.09
N GLY A 686 43.63 30.72 -25.33
CA GLY A 686 44.88 30.23 -25.96
C GLY A 686 44.82 28.74 -26.36
N ASN A 687 45.98 28.11 -26.50
CA ASN A 687 46.13 26.69 -26.89
C ASN A 687 45.55 25.78 -25.83
N ASN A 688 44.29 25.35 -26.00
CA ASN A 688 43.63 24.40 -25.14
C ASN A 688 43.86 22.97 -25.65
N GLU A 689 44.34 22.08 -24.81
CA GLU A 689 44.37 20.66 -25.12
C GLU A 689 42.97 20.09 -24.95
N ILE A 690 42.58 19.20 -25.85
CA ILE A 690 41.38 18.38 -25.69
C ILE A 690 41.83 17.04 -25.15
N LYS A 691 41.31 16.66 -23.99
CA LYS A 691 41.58 15.37 -23.36
C LYS A 691 40.29 14.63 -23.09
N LYS A 692 40.34 13.30 -23.14
CA LYS A 692 39.22 12.45 -22.79
C LYS A 692 39.13 12.22 -21.28
N ILE A 693 37.94 12.01 -20.76
CA ILE A 693 37.74 11.79 -19.30
C ILE A 693 38.63 10.67 -18.78
N PHE A 694 38.79 9.57 -19.51
CA PHE A 694 39.67 8.48 -19.09
C PHE A 694 41.13 8.86 -18.89
N GLU A 695 41.61 9.89 -19.56
CA GLU A 695 43.00 10.36 -19.48
C GLU A 695 43.23 11.20 -18.20
N ILE A 696 42.22 11.99 -17.82
CA ILE A 696 42.35 13.06 -16.83
C ILE A 696 41.64 12.80 -15.50
N ALA A 697 40.72 11.82 -15.45
CA ALA A 697 39.89 11.61 -14.29
C ALA A 697 39.80 10.15 -13.87
N GLU A 698 39.57 9.92 -12.57
CA GLU A 698 39.29 8.66 -11.98
C GLU A 698 37.83 8.59 -11.46
N ILE A 699 37.27 7.41 -11.53
CA ILE A 699 35.89 7.11 -11.13
C ILE A 699 35.87 6.41 -9.76
N ASN A 700 35.22 7.00 -8.77
CA ASN A 700 35.10 6.48 -7.41
C ASN A 700 33.67 5.98 -7.16
N ASN A 701 33.46 4.66 -7.25
CA ASN A 701 32.15 4.04 -7.14
C ASN A 701 31.55 4.19 -5.75
N GLY A 702 30.22 4.29 -5.68
CA GLY A 702 29.46 4.15 -4.46
C GLY A 702 29.37 2.69 -4.02
N LYS A 703 29.05 2.45 -2.76
CA LYS A 703 28.90 1.12 -2.17
C LYS A 703 27.42 0.79 -1.93
N ARG A 704 27.02 -0.46 -2.19
CA ARG A 704 25.62 -0.90 -2.00
C ARG A 704 25.25 -0.81 -0.52
N ILE A 705 24.13 -0.18 -0.23
CA ILE A 705 23.50 -0.15 1.08
C ILE A 705 22.06 -0.65 0.96
N VAL A 706 21.60 -1.46 1.92
CA VAL A 706 20.26 -2.05 1.94
C VAL A 706 19.47 -1.41 3.08
N LYS A 707 18.26 -1.00 2.84
CA LYS A 707 17.38 -0.29 3.79
C LYS A 707 17.26 -0.98 5.15
N ASN A 708 17.31 -2.31 5.19
CA ASN A 708 17.17 -3.10 6.42
C ASN A 708 18.37 -3.04 7.38
N LYS A 709 19.50 -2.41 6.97
CA LYS A 709 20.68 -2.20 7.81
C LYS A 709 20.83 -0.78 8.33
N VAL A 710 19.81 0.08 8.10
CA VAL A 710 19.92 1.52 8.36
C VAL A 710 18.86 1.92 9.37
N GLU A 711 19.27 2.25 10.57
CA GLU A 711 18.49 2.98 11.56
C GLU A 711 18.45 4.48 11.20
N ASN A 712 17.61 5.28 11.86
CA ASN A 712 17.54 6.74 11.70
C ASN A 712 18.91 7.39 11.90
N GLY A 713 19.66 7.57 10.81
CA GLY A 713 21.03 8.06 10.82
C GLY A 713 21.12 9.58 10.61
N GLU A 714 22.33 10.11 10.79
CA GLU A 714 22.62 11.55 10.60
C GLU A 714 22.82 11.90 9.11
N TYR A 715 23.45 11.00 8.32
CA TYR A 715 23.89 11.31 6.96
C TYR A 715 22.91 10.83 5.90
N PRO A 716 22.56 11.69 4.90
CA PRO A 716 21.68 11.29 3.82
C PRO A 716 22.35 10.27 2.90
N VAL A 717 21.55 9.37 2.31
CA VAL A 717 22.01 8.42 1.31
C VAL A 717 21.67 8.94 -0.09
N LEU A 718 22.68 9.04 -0.96
CA LEU A 718 22.54 9.50 -2.33
C LEU A 718 22.61 8.33 -3.32
N GLY A 719 21.54 8.13 -4.09
CA GLY A 719 21.45 7.16 -5.18
C GLY A 719 21.58 7.81 -6.57
N GLY A 720 21.31 7.05 -7.62
CA GLY A 720 21.34 7.54 -9.01
C GLY A 720 20.32 8.64 -9.26
N GLY A 721 19.07 8.50 -8.75
CA GLY A 721 18.00 9.48 -8.92
C GLY A 721 18.12 10.73 -8.03
N GLY A 722 18.88 10.69 -6.95
CA GLY A 722 19.02 11.75 -5.95
C GLY A 722 19.10 11.21 -4.53
N PHE A 723 18.80 12.05 -3.53
CA PHE A 723 18.74 11.63 -2.13
C PHE A 723 17.59 10.66 -1.91
N THR A 724 17.85 9.61 -1.14
CA THR A 724 16.82 8.62 -0.73
C THR A 724 16.05 9.13 0.49
N SER A 725 14.94 8.48 0.81
CA SER A 725 14.11 8.83 1.97
C SER A 725 14.70 8.37 3.32
N PHE A 726 15.83 7.65 3.32
CA PHE A 726 16.47 7.15 4.53
C PHE A 726 17.89 7.68 4.71
N LYS A 727 18.36 7.70 5.95
CA LYS A 727 19.68 8.18 6.35
C LYS A 727 20.49 7.04 6.99
N THR A 728 21.80 7.24 7.14
CA THR A 728 22.73 6.29 7.76
C THR A 728 23.63 6.98 8.77
N ASN A 729 24.28 6.21 9.66
CA ASN A 729 25.24 6.73 10.64
C ASN A 729 26.67 6.86 10.08
N GLU A 730 26.88 6.41 8.84
CA GLU A 730 28.18 6.49 8.18
C GLU A 730 28.09 7.35 6.93
N TYR A 731 29.14 8.10 6.63
CA TYR A 731 29.28 8.78 5.35
C TYR A 731 30.44 8.18 4.55
N SER A 732 30.36 8.25 3.23
CA SER A 732 31.40 7.78 2.32
C SER A 732 32.01 8.91 1.47
N ARG A 733 31.41 10.09 1.55
CA ARG A 733 31.84 11.32 0.85
C ARG A 733 31.68 12.52 1.77
N GLU A 734 32.64 13.46 1.69
CA GLU A 734 32.58 14.73 2.43
C GLU A 734 33.20 15.86 1.58
N GLY A 735 32.83 17.11 1.90
CA GLY A 735 33.28 18.31 1.20
C GLY A 735 32.72 18.41 -0.22
N LYS A 736 33.43 19.25 -1.05
CA LYS A 736 33.02 19.43 -2.47
C LYS A 736 33.23 18.14 -3.26
N THR A 737 32.21 17.65 -3.92
CA THR A 737 32.23 16.44 -4.75
C THR A 737 31.36 16.58 -5.98
N CYS A 738 31.68 15.86 -7.06
CA CYS A 738 30.87 15.76 -8.26
C CYS A 738 30.34 14.33 -8.40
N LYS A 739 29.03 14.16 -8.22
CA LYS A 739 28.32 12.88 -8.37
C LYS A 739 27.82 12.74 -9.81
N ILE A 740 28.00 11.55 -10.37
CA ILE A 740 27.46 11.12 -11.66
C ILE A 740 26.50 9.96 -11.43
N SER A 741 25.31 10.01 -12.04
CA SER A 741 24.31 8.93 -11.93
C SER A 741 24.72 7.71 -12.75
N ARG A 742 24.70 6.52 -12.16
CA ARG A 742 24.90 5.25 -12.86
C ARG A 742 23.56 4.70 -13.36
N GLU A 743 22.53 4.75 -12.54
CA GLU A 743 21.17 4.27 -12.80
C GLU A 743 20.14 5.34 -12.44
N GLY A 744 18.95 5.30 -13.03
CA GLY A 744 17.90 6.30 -12.77
C GLY A 744 18.28 7.72 -13.22
N MET A 745 19.01 7.81 -14.32
CA MET A 745 19.57 9.05 -14.84
C MET A 745 18.52 9.89 -15.56
N SER A 746 18.46 11.18 -15.20
CA SER A 746 17.72 12.23 -15.91
C SER A 746 18.66 13.41 -16.22
N LEU A 747 18.24 14.32 -17.11
CA LEU A 747 19.05 15.50 -17.42
C LEU A 747 19.31 16.38 -16.18
N HIS A 748 18.42 16.36 -15.20
CA HIS A 748 18.57 17.16 -13.97
C HIS A 748 19.56 16.56 -12.97
N ASN A 749 19.60 15.23 -12.86
CA ASN A 749 20.36 14.53 -11.83
C ASN A 749 21.62 13.81 -12.34
N CYS A 750 21.83 13.72 -13.65
CA CYS A 750 22.99 13.00 -14.22
C CYS A 750 24.32 13.50 -13.68
N VAL A 751 24.45 14.80 -13.40
CA VAL A 751 25.59 15.43 -12.74
C VAL A 751 25.08 16.29 -11.58
N MET A 752 25.65 16.13 -10.39
CA MET A 752 25.32 16.94 -9.22
C MET A 752 26.59 17.35 -8.47
N LEU A 753 26.74 18.66 -8.21
CA LEU A 753 27.78 19.20 -7.34
C LEU A 753 27.26 19.29 -5.91
N LEU A 754 27.98 18.71 -4.95
CA LEU A 754 27.59 18.61 -3.55
C LEU A 754 28.73 19.13 -2.67
N ASN A 755 28.39 19.70 -1.52
CA ASN A 755 29.34 20.18 -0.52
C ASN A 755 28.85 19.85 0.88
N GLU A 756 28.63 18.55 1.13
CA GLU A 756 28.09 18.02 2.39
C GLU A 756 28.62 16.61 2.64
N LYS A 757 28.38 16.08 3.85
CA LYS A 757 28.64 14.69 4.19
C LYS A 757 27.45 13.83 3.77
N TYR A 758 27.70 12.76 3.00
CA TYR A 758 26.67 11.83 2.56
C TYR A 758 27.22 10.43 2.28
N TYR A 759 26.36 9.44 2.27
CA TYR A 759 26.69 8.08 1.84
C TYR A 759 26.33 7.89 0.36
N LEU A 760 27.31 7.49 -0.46
CA LEU A 760 27.09 7.26 -1.89
C LEU A 760 26.74 5.79 -2.15
N ASN A 761 25.52 5.55 -2.68
CA ASN A 761 25.05 4.21 -3.06
C ASN A 761 25.67 3.76 -4.40
N SER A 762 25.74 2.44 -4.65
CA SER A 762 26.25 1.80 -5.87
C SER A 762 25.60 2.27 -7.19
N GLN A 763 24.44 2.92 -7.12
CA GLN A 763 23.73 3.50 -8.26
C GLN A 763 24.33 4.83 -8.77
N ALA A 764 25.43 5.29 -8.18
CA ALA A 764 26.17 6.47 -8.58
C ALA A 764 27.66 6.33 -8.30
N PHE A 765 28.46 7.20 -8.90
CA PHE A 765 29.87 7.35 -8.63
C PHE A 765 30.26 8.82 -8.54
N THR A 766 31.40 9.12 -7.91
CA THR A 766 32.02 10.44 -7.95
C THR A 766 33.21 10.43 -8.88
N ILE A 767 33.49 11.60 -9.49
CA ILE A 767 34.63 11.80 -10.38
C ILE A 767 35.64 12.77 -9.75
N LYS A 768 36.91 12.51 -9.95
CA LYS A 768 38.02 13.31 -9.41
C LYS A 768 39.19 13.33 -10.41
N SER A 769 39.96 14.40 -10.45
CA SER A 769 41.16 14.52 -11.27
C SER A 769 42.21 13.47 -10.89
N LYS A 770 42.90 12.91 -11.91
CA LYS A 770 44.06 12.05 -11.71
C LYS A 770 45.31 12.88 -11.36
N ASN A 771 45.38 14.12 -11.85
CA ASN A 771 46.51 15.01 -11.61
C ASN A 771 46.04 16.47 -11.63
N GLU A 772 45.98 17.12 -10.50
CA GLU A 772 45.54 18.52 -10.35
C GLU A 772 46.52 19.53 -10.93
N LYS A 773 47.74 19.12 -11.31
CA LYS A 773 48.65 19.96 -12.10
C LYS A 773 48.25 20.04 -13.59
N ILE A 774 47.36 19.17 -14.04
CA ILE A 774 46.84 19.15 -15.43
C ILE A 774 45.40 19.70 -15.44
N ILE A 775 44.56 19.21 -14.56
CA ILE A 775 43.18 19.65 -14.46
C ILE A 775 42.73 19.73 -13.01
N ILE A 776 42.26 20.90 -12.61
CA ILE A 776 41.72 21.13 -11.23
C ILE A 776 40.37 20.43 -11.09
N ASN A 777 40.08 19.81 -9.91
CA ASN A 777 38.83 19.10 -9.64
C ASN A 777 37.60 20.00 -9.90
N GLU A 778 37.57 21.20 -9.35
CA GLU A 778 36.46 22.13 -9.49
C GLU A 778 36.23 22.53 -10.95
N TYR A 779 37.31 22.69 -11.76
CA TYR A 779 37.16 22.97 -13.18
C TYR A 779 36.47 21.80 -13.91
N LEU A 780 36.95 20.57 -13.71
CA LEU A 780 36.36 19.37 -14.28
C LEU A 780 34.87 19.23 -13.88
N TRP A 781 34.56 19.49 -12.60
CA TRP A 781 33.19 19.40 -12.10
C TRP A 781 32.27 20.47 -12.70
N TYR A 782 32.73 21.73 -12.81
CA TYR A 782 32.00 22.80 -13.50
C TYR A 782 31.80 22.46 -14.96
N TYR A 783 32.82 21.93 -15.63
CA TYR A 783 32.72 21.52 -17.04
C TYR A 783 31.59 20.48 -17.22
N LEU A 784 31.57 19.40 -16.45
CA LEU A 784 30.58 18.36 -16.55
C LEU A 784 29.16 18.85 -16.16
N ASN A 785 29.05 19.68 -15.12
CA ASN A 785 27.77 20.22 -14.67
C ASN A 785 27.15 21.19 -15.69
N ASN A 786 27.96 21.95 -16.43
CA ASN A 786 27.48 22.86 -17.49
C ASN A 786 27.28 22.16 -18.84
N ASN A 787 27.77 20.94 -18.99
CA ASN A 787 27.64 20.09 -20.19
C ASN A 787 26.86 18.81 -19.91
N LYS A 788 25.83 18.86 -19.05
CA LYS A 788 24.98 17.71 -18.63
C LYS A 788 24.40 16.94 -19.81
N GLU A 789 24.10 17.63 -20.94
CA GLU A 789 23.57 17.00 -22.14
C GLU A 789 24.54 15.95 -22.71
N GLN A 790 25.86 16.19 -22.64
CA GLN A 790 26.88 15.24 -23.12
C GLN A 790 26.89 14.00 -22.22
N VAL A 791 26.84 14.20 -20.90
CA VAL A 791 26.76 13.09 -19.91
C VAL A 791 25.46 12.31 -20.08
N PHE A 792 24.32 13.00 -20.26
CA PHE A 792 23.03 12.38 -20.43
C PHE A 792 22.90 11.56 -21.74
N LYS A 793 23.60 11.97 -22.81
CA LYS A 793 23.67 11.22 -24.09
C LYS A 793 24.33 9.85 -23.93
N CYS A 794 25.25 9.69 -22.98
CA CYS A 794 25.89 8.40 -22.66
C CYS A 794 24.93 7.42 -21.95
N GLY A 795 23.64 7.77 -21.72
CA GLY A 795 22.66 6.93 -21.06
C GLY A 795 21.92 6.01 -22.02
N ARG A 796 21.85 4.70 -21.71
CA ARG A 796 21.09 3.65 -22.44
C ARG A 796 19.82 3.28 -21.68
N GLY A 797 18.80 2.81 -22.40
CA GLY A 797 17.50 2.38 -21.85
C GLY A 797 16.39 3.42 -22.04
N THR A 798 15.13 2.95 -22.08
CA THR A 798 13.94 3.79 -22.38
C THR A 798 13.21 4.27 -21.15
N ALA A 799 12.97 3.40 -20.14
CA ALA A 799 12.22 3.72 -18.92
C ALA A 799 13.11 4.21 -17.76
N GLN A 800 14.24 3.53 -17.54
CA GLN A 800 15.27 3.96 -16.59
C GLN A 800 16.60 3.96 -17.30
N LYS A 801 17.15 5.17 -17.56
CA LYS A 801 18.44 5.28 -18.20
C LYS A 801 19.57 4.93 -17.23
N ALA A 802 20.50 4.09 -17.70
CA ALA A 802 21.77 3.77 -17.05
C ALA A 802 22.92 4.29 -17.92
N ILE A 803 23.97 4.84 -17.28
CA ILE A 803 25.11 5.39 -18.00
C ILE A 803 25.97 4.28 -18.61
N ASP A 804 26.32 4.42 -19.86
CA ASP A 804 27.41 3.64 -20.45
C ASP A 804 28.74 4.25 -20.01
N ILE A 805 29.49 3.55 -19.19
CA ILE A 805 30.74 4.01 -18.59
C ILE A 805 31.82 4.20 -19.66
N GLU A 806 31.84 3.37 -20.70
CA GLU A 806 32.87 3.50 -21.77
C GLU A 806 32.56 4.70 -22.63
N GLU A 807 31.33 4.96 -23.01
CA GLU A 807 30.95 6.19 -23.70
C GLU A 807 31.24 7.45 -22.85
N PHE A 808 30.92 7.39 -21.55
CA PHE A 808 31.22 8.49 -20.62
C PHE A 808 32.71 8.80 -20.54
N LYS A 809 33.56 7.77 -20.47
CA LYS A 809 35.04 7.93 -20.49
C LYS A 809 35.58 8.61 -21.77
N MET A 810 34.85 8.53 -22.87
CA MET A 810 35.23 9.09 -24.17
C MET A 810 34.77 10.55 -24.33
N ILE A 811 34.06 11.15 -23.37
CA ILE A 811 33.70 12.57 -23.44
C ILE A 811 34.99 13.44 -23.50
N ASN A 812 34.99 14.35 -24.44
CA ASN A 812 36.06 15.33 -24.63
C ASN A 812 35.91 16.49 -23.64
N VAL A 813 36.97 16.83 -22.93
CA VAL A 813 37.04 17.95 -21.99
C VAL A 813 38.12 18.92 -22.51
N TYR A 814 37.78 20.21 -22.59
CA TYR A 814 38.75 21.25 -22.88
C TYR A 814 39.57 21.54 -21.63
N VAL A 815 40.88 21.47 -21.72
CA VAL A 815 41.82 21.62 -20.62
C VAL A 815 42.76 22.81 -20.89
N PRO A 816 42.40 24.04 -20.44
CA PRO A 816 43.29 25.22 -20.55
C PRO A 816 44.41 25.16 -19.50
N SER A 817 45.34 26.14 -19.54
CA SER A 817 46.36 26.23 -18.49
C SER A 817 45.76 26.34 -17.07
N ILE A 818 46.51 25.94 -16.06
CA ILE A 818 46.05 25.96 -14.66
C ILE A 818 45.61 27.36 -14.21
N GLU A 819 46.28 28.39 -14.69
CA GLU A 819 45.95 29.81 -14.42
C GLU A 819 44.55 30.13 -14.97
N TYR A 820 44.26 29.79 -16.19
CA TYR A 820 42.92 29.99 -16.78
C TYR A 820 41.86 29.14 -16.15
N GLN A 821 42.17 27.89 -15.76
CA GLN A 821 41.25 27.08 -15.02
C GLN A 821 40.80 27.76 -13.71
N LYS A 822 41.75 28.35 -12.94
CA LYS A 822 41.47 29.11 -11.72
C LYS A 822 40.60 30.33 -11.98
N GLU A 823 40.86 31.08 -13.06
CA GLU A 823 40.08 32.24 -13.45
C GLU A 823 38.64 31.85 -13.81
N ILE A 824 38.45 30.77 -14.59
CA ILE A 824 37.14 30.24 -14.97
C ILE A 824 36.37 29.77 -13.72
N ILE A 825 37.03 29.04 -12.82
CA ILE A 825 36.41 28.59 -11.56
C ILE A 825 35.90 29.81 -10.77
N LYS A 826 36.75 30.83 -10.54
CA LYS A 826 36.40 32.06 -9.84
C LYS A 826 35.22 32.79 -10.49
N TYR A 827 35.20 32.86 -11.81
CA TYR A 827 34.11 33.44 -12.58
C TYR A 827 32.79 32.66 -12.36
N CYS A 828 32.81 31.33 -12.52
CA CYS A 828 31.65 30.47 -12.31
C CYS A 828 31.15 30.53 -10.87
N GLU A 829 32.04 30.55 -9.86
CA GLU A 829 31.64 30.65 -8.44
C GLU A 829 30.97 32.02 -8.14
N ASN A 830 31.44 33.12 -8.75
CA ASN A 830 30.78 34.41 -8.59
C ASN A 830 29.41 34.44 -9.24
N ASN A 831 29.26 33.85 -10.43
CA ASN A 831 27.95 33.71 -11.07
C ASN A 831 27.01 32.84 -10.28
N ASP A 832 27.46 31.73 -9.70
CA ASP A 832 26.64 30.85 -8.84
C ASP A 832 26.16 31.55 -7.55
N LYS A 833 27.02 32.40 -6.95
CA LYS A 833 26.61 33.23 -5.81
C LYS A 833 25.50 34.22 -6.20
N LEU A 834 25.62 34.83 -7.39
CA LEU A 834 24.61 35.76 -7.89
C LEU A 834 23.32 35.04 -8.27
N ILE A 835 23.41 33.85 -8.90
CA ILE A 835 22.25 33.00 -9.19
C ILE A 835 21.50 32.63 -7.92
N LYS A 836 22.20 32.18 -6.86
CA LYS A 836 21.58 31.85 -5.55
C LYS A 836 20.90 33.07 -4.92
N LYS A 837 21.49 34.27 -5.05
CA LYS A 837 20.88 35.51 -4.57
C LYS A 837 19.57 35.82 -5.31
N LEU A 838 19.56 35.68 -6.63
CA LEU A 838 18.38 35.92 -7.47
C LEU A 838 17.29 34.86 -7.22
N GLU A 839 17.67 33.59 -7.05
CA GLU A 839 16.73 32.51 -6.71
C GLU A 839 16.06 32.77 -5.34
N LYS A 840 16.82 33.23 -4.33
CA LYS A 840 16.28 33.61 -3.03
C LYS A 840 15.37 34.84 -3.11
N GLU A 841 15.69 35.82 -3.96
CA GLU A 841 14.83 36.98 -4.22
C GLU A 841 13.49 36.58 -4.84
N ILE A 842 13.50 35.67 -5.82
CA ILE A 842 12.28 35.12 -6.42
C ILE A 842 11.43 34.39 -5.37
N GLU A 843 12.04 33.62 -4.49
CA GLU A 843 11.35 32.89 -3.41
C GLU A 843 10.73 33.87 -2.40
N ASN A 844 11.47 34.89 -1.99
CA ASN A 844 10.94 35.94 -1.11
C ASN A 844 9.75 36.68 -1.75
N ASN A 845 9.85 37.03 -3.05
CA ASN A 845 8.75 37.65 -3.78
C ASN A 845 7.50 36.78 -3.80
N LYS A 846 7.66 35.45 -3.99
CA LYS A 846 6.52 34.52 -3.93
C LYS A 846 5.89 34.47 -2.54
N LYS A 847 6.72 34.44 -1.49
CA LYS A 847 6.24 34.43 -0.10
C LYS A 847 5.47 35.71 0.24
N GLN A 848 6.02 36.88 -0.14
CA GLN A 848 5.33 38.16 0.03
C GLN A 848 4.00 38.22 -0.74
N ALA A 849 3.95 37.68 -1.96
CA ALA A 849 2.74 37.61 -2.75
C ALA A 849 1.67 36.71 -2.09
N GLN A 850 2.08 35.60 -1.50
CA GLN A 850 1.19 34.70 -0.76
C GLN A 850 0.68 35.33 0.55
N GLU A 851 1.58 35.96 1.32
CA GLU A 851 1.21 36.70 2.53
C GLU A 851 0.24 37.84 2.21
N PHE A 852 0.50 38.60 1.14
CA PHE A 852 -0.36 39.70 0.70
C PHE A 852 -1.79 39.22 0.38
N ILE A 853 -1.96 38.15 -0.43
CA ILE A 853 -3.27 37.56 -0.72
C ILE A 853 -3.95 37.06 0.57
N THR A 854 -3.20 36.43 1.46
CA THR A 854 -3.76 35.86 2.69
C THR A 854 -4.21 36.96 3.63
N ASN A 855 -3.42 38.04 3.79
CA ASN A 855 -3.71 39.10 4.73
C ASN A 855 -4.86 40.02 4.30
N ILE A 856 -5.05 40.24 2.98
CA ILE A 856 -6.19 41.03 2.46
C ILE A 856 -7.52 40.26 2.64
N ILE A 857 -7.47 38.92 2.70
CA ILE A 857 -8.67 38.10 2.76
C ILE A 857 -9.05 37.76 4.22
N LYS A 858 -8.07 37.77 5.16
CA LYS A 858 -8.29 37.53 6.58
C LYS A 858 -8.26 38.86 7.36
N SER A 859 -9.35 39.16 8.09
CA SER A 859 -9.35 40.29 9.00
C SER A 859 -8.20 40.18 10.02
N ASN A 860 -7.50 41.26 10.27
CA ASN A 860 -6.54 41.41 11.36
C ASN A 860 -7.27 41.26 12.71
N LEU A 861 -7.50 40.04 13.16
CA LEU A 861 -7.84 39.74 14.56
C LEU A 861 -6.56 39.76 15.40
N LYS A 862 -5.91 40.93 15.54
CA LYS A 862 -4.96 41.23 16.62
C LYS A 862 -4.74 42.72 16.66
N GLU A 863 -5.67 43.41 17.31
CA GLU A 863 -5.45 44.62 18.07
C GLU A 863 -6.74 44.90 18.87
N GLU A 864 -6.85 44.24 20.03
CA GLU A 864 -7.39 44.77 21.26
C GLU A 864 -6.95 43.84 22.43
#